data_bbccc3da63cedd92f9a81fe33c5b81b1
#
_entry.id   bbccc3da63cedd92f9a81fe33c5b81b1
#
_cell.length_a   1.000
_cell.length_b   1.000
_cell.length_c   1.000
_cell.angle_alpha   90.00
_cell.angle_beta   90.00
_cell.angle_gamma   90.00
#
_symmetry.space_group_name_H-M   'P 1'
#
loop_
_entity.id
_entity.type
_entity.pdbx_description
1 polymer ?
#
loop_
_entity_poly.entity_id
_entity_poly.type
_entity_poly.pdbx_seq_one_letter_code
_entity_poly.pdbx_strand_id
1 'polypeptide(L)'
;MFASVIIDNPSSATDYEFEYIVPEYAQAFIKVGCRVKVKFGNGERLWMGYVIDLHEDSLFDGDKKELVEVLDLEPLLNDEQLSLSEYLKNDVICPKSRILNLMIPSSLRLKPLKYLVCEDVTKLDANLAILFKGKNSLKLTSELKFAQELEAHSKIINKALKDGAVKLTYDASDSLTNPMITKYSLTEADFNQKAFLVTNSIELDFLRFLKAQDEPLSLNEILESYPISSYRVKKLADLGFINKKKYKNTKFKKREILIDKTKLIKLSDKFKELLLTSKEMLWMPSSSSEELSVLLEIIKQDNNNNKKTLILVPDILSSYRYQSLLSMNTDLRVLCLNSEIGQSENYDIFEKIRNNDYDIMITTPIGALYPYQNIGTIILMDQESENYRNDQSPRYDLNEVFKYRKNSLNARLIYHSYAPTLKCYSDALTVLPKIADHNYNVEVVNLKNELVMGNKSPISKTLHEEINKTITKKGKVLLILNNKGYSQFVLCRSCGEVIKCSNCDTAMQYQLDKNMLVCTSCGERKKFEQVCPKCGSSFIRHMGLGMEKLKEVVEQEFPGIRVSVLKDSSYQLLEEELIKLHDDLTDVIISSDVFSRSIINNDIDLVGIINIDLVTKAPSHHSKEKAYSMLKHASMHLNSENQKLIIQTYNPEESILKHFILDEYDKFFLEELKSRELLKLDPLYEINRIFVKAEYKEMYKTANIIRKHLYNTIKYNIQVLGPAYNKTERCVQLIVKHQNKKINDVYNQIYKLYQNSKTMIIFDKYPRSI
;
A
#
# COMPACT_ATOMS: atom_id res chain seq x y z
N MET A 1 -21.21 16.99 32.39
CA MET A 1 -20.94 16.34 31.08
C MET A 1 -19.63 15.56 31.15
N PHE A 2 -19.61 14.35 30.62
CA PHE A 2 -18.47 13.46 30.55
C PHE A 2 -18.18 13.08 29.11
N ALA A 3 -16.92 12.72 28.82
CA ALA A 3 -16.48 12.25 27.52
C ALA A 3 -15.83 10.87 27.65
N SER A 4 -16.31 9.90 26.87
CA SER A 4 -15.63 8.63 26.66
C SER A 4 -14.53 8.82 25.61
N VAL A 5 -13.29 8.51 26.00
CA VAL A 5 -12.08 8.77 25.20
C VAL A 5 -11.26 7.51 24.98
N ILE A 6 -10.90 7.24 23.73
CA ILE A 6 -9.87 6.26 23.37
C ILE A 6 -8.53 6.97 23.35
N ILE A 7 -7.62 6.53 24.21
CA ILE A 7 -6.25 7.10 24.29
C ILE A 7 -5.43 6.62 23.09
N ASP A 8 -4.69 7.52 22.46
CA ASP A 8 -3.75 7.18 21.37
C ASP A 8 -2.50 6.47 21.92
N ASN A 9 -2.73 5.25 22.40
CA ASN A 9 -1.69 4.33 22.83
C ASN A 9 -1.88 3.01 22.10
N PRO A 10 -0.88 2.53 21.33
CA PRO A 10 -0.98 1.29 20.56
C PRO A 10 -0.91 0.01 21.40
N SER A 11 -0.86 0.13 22.73
CA SER A 11 -0.83 -1.01 23.64
C SER A 11 -2.21 -1.64 23.80
N SER A 12 -2.27 -2.97 23.75
CA SER A 12 -3.49 -3.70 24.07
C SER A 12 -3.98 -3.48 25.51
N ALA A 13 -3.06 -3.23 26.44
CA ALA A 13 -3.38 -2.96 27.84
C ALA A 13 -4.16 -1.63 28.06
N THR A 14 -4.20 -0.75 27.09
CA THR A 14 -4.90 0.53 27.14
C THR A 14 -6.04 0.63 26.12
N ASP A 15 -6.47 -0.49 25.54
CA ASP A 15 -7.56 -0.56 24.57
C ASP A 15 -8.92 -0.61 25.25
N TYR A 16 -9.19 0.42 26.05
CA TYR A 16 -10.44 0.66 26.77
C TYR A 16 -10.91 2.09 26.54
N GLU A 17 -12.18 2.33 26.80
CA GLU A 17 -12.77 3.66 26.86
C GLU A 17 -12.54 4.23 28.26
N PHE A 18 -11.92 5.40 28.30
CA PHE A 18 -11.66 6.11 29.57
C PHE A 18 -12.56 7.32 29.67
N GLU A 19 -13.23 7.47 30.82
CA GLU A 19 -14.13 8.58 31.05
C GLU A 19 -13.35 9.78 31.63
N TYR A 20 -13.63 10.97 31.08
CA TYR A 20 -13.07 12.25 31.50
C TYR A 20 -14.15 13.27 31.72
N ILE A 21 -13.96 14.14 32.73
CA ILE A 21 -14.83 15.30 32.97
C ILE A 21 -14.54 16.32 31.86
N VAL A 22 -15.58 16.85 31.24
CA VAL A 22 -15.49 17.94 30.27
C VAL A 22 -15.55 19.27 31.01
N PRO A 23 -14.45 20.08 31.00
CA PRO A 23 -14.44 21.39 31.61
C PRO A 23 -15.54 22.29 31.07
N GLU A 24 -16.09 23.17 31.90
CA GLU A 24 -17.24 24.02 31.54
C GLU A 24 -16.97 24.84 30.25
N TYR A 25 -15.77 25.38 30.11
CA TYR A 25 -15.38 26.14 28.90
C TYR A 25 -15.39 25.32 27.60
N ALA A 26 -15.24 24.00 27.68
CA ALA A 26 -15.17 23.12 26.54
C ALA A 26 -16.53 22.52 26.13
N GLN A 27 -17.51 22.54 27.03
CA GLN A 27 -18.83 21.90 26.82
C GLN A 27 -19.61 22.46 25.62
N ALA A 28 -19.36 23.73 25.26
CA ALA A 28 -20.03 24.36 24.14
C ALA A 28 -19.55 23.93 22.75
N PHE A 29 -18.32 23.38 22.64
CA PHE A 29 -17.71 23.08 21.34
C PHE A 29 -17.14 21.67 21.23
N ILE A 30 -17.05 20.90 22.30
CA ILE A 30 -16.65 19.49 22.21
C ILE A 30 -17.72 18.68 21.49
N LYS A 31 -17.29 17.84 20.54
CA LYS A 31 -18.17 16.94 19.78
C LYS A 31 -17.53 15.55 19.71
N VAL A 32 -18.36 14.53 19.52
CA VAL A 32 -17.89 13.18 19.20
C VAL A 32 -17.06 13.22 17.92
N GLY A 33 -15.92 12.52 17.88
CA GLY A 33 -14.97 12.55 16.77
C GLY A 33 -13.87 13.61 16.88
N CYS A 34 -13.91 14.50 17.90
CA CYS A 34 -12.83 15.45 18.20
C CYS A 34 -11.64 14.76 18.87
N ARG A 35 -10.44 15.30 18.63
CA ARG A 35 -9.25 14.95 19.40
C ARG A 35 -9.17 15.80 20.66
N VAL A 36 -8.63 15.19 21.71
CA VAL A 36 -8.45 15.83 23.02
C VAL A 36 -7.06 15.53 23.58
N LYS A 37 -6.53 16.44 24.41
CA LYS A 37 -5.38 16.17 25.28
C LYS A 37 -5.89 15.75 26.65
N VAL A 38 -5.34 14.68 27.17
CA VAL A 38 -5.69 14.11 28.48
C VAL A 38 -4.45 13.72 29.28
N LYS A 39 -4.58 13.77 30.61
CA LYS A 39 -3.60 13.14 31.52
C LYS A 39 -3.97 11.67 31.70
N PHE A 40 -3.03 10.76 31.42
CA PHE A 40 -3.28 9.33 31.53
C PHE A 40 -2.24 8.63 32.40
N GLY A 41 -2.64 7.69 33.25
CA GLY A 41 -1.81 7.01 34.22
C GLY A 41 -1.47 7.86 35.44
N ASN A 42 -0.48 7.45 36.26
CA ASN A 42 -0.15 8.09 37.53
C ASN A 42 0.78 9.34 37.40
N GLY A 43 1.05 9.79 36.16
CA GLY A 43 1.97 10.90 35.89
C GLY A 43 1.31 12.09 35.20
N GLU A 44 2.10 13.17 35.08
CA GLU A 44 1.73 14.42 34.38
C GLU A 44 1.79 14.30 32.84
N ARG A 45 2.03 13.09 32.30
CA ARG A 45 2.17 12.88 30.87
C ARG A 45 0.86 13.15 30.15
N LEU A 46 0.92 14.03 29.14
CA LEU A 46 -0.18 14.31 28.24
C LEU A 46 -0.22 13.31 27.09
N TRP A 47 -1.42 12.84 26.80
CA TRP A 47 -1.71 11.94 25.69
C TRP A 47 -2.79 12.55 24.81
N MET A 48 -2.76 12.24 23.54
CA MET A 48 -3.88 12.47 22.65
C MET A 48 -4.92 11.37 22.86
N GLY A 49 -6.19 11.74 22.76
CA GLY A 49 -7.31 10.81 22.71
C GLY A 49 -8.33 11.24 21.69
N TYR A 50 -9.22 10.34 21.37
CA TYR A 50 -10.37 10.56 20.49
C TYR A 50 -11.65 10.47 21.31
N VAL A 51 -12.51 11.48 21.25
CA VAL A 51 -13.85 11.47 21.86
C VAL A 51 -14.73 10.55 21.04
N ILE A 52 -15.27 9.50 21.67
CA ILE A 52 -16.13 8.51 21.00
C ILE A 52 -17.57 8.57 21.47
N ASP A 53 -17.82 9.16 22.64
CA ASP A 53 -19.16 9.40 23.17
C ASP A 53 -19.15 10.58 24.16
N LEU A 54 -20.30 11.22 24.32
CA LEU A 54 -20.55 12.31 25.27
C LEU A 54 -21.86 12.02 26.05
N HIS A 55 -21.83 12.10 27.39
CA HIS A 55 -22.97 11.79 28.24
C HIS A 55 -23.04 12.73 29.45
N GLU A 56 -24.23 12.90 30.00
CA GLU A 56 -24.48 13.78 31.15
C GLU A 56 -24.12 13.07 32.46
N ASP A 57 -24.49 11.81 32.59
CA ASP A 57 -24.27 11.01 33.78
C ASP A 57 -23.00 10.17 33.64
N SER A 58 -22.29 9.98 34.75
CA SER A 58 -21.12 9.15 34.76
C SER A 58 -21.46 7.66 34.62
N LEU A 59 -20.73 6.98 33.75
CA LEU A 59 -20.84 5.53 33.52
C LEU A 59 -19.89 4.72 34.41
N PHE A 60 -18.99 5.39 35.14
CA PHE A 60 -17.90 4.76 35.88
C PHE A 60 -17.79 5.27 37.31
N ASP A 61 -17.74 4.37 38.30
CA ASP A 61 -17.57 4.70 39.73
C ASP A 61 -16.07 4.81 40.05
N GLY A 62 -15.54 6.03 40.15
CA GLY A 62 -14.15 6.29 40.52
C GLY A 62 -13.73 7.73 40.28
N ASP A 63 -12.52 8.08 40.74
CA ASP A 63 -11.93 9.40 40.51
C ASP A 63 -11.70 9.65 39.05
N LYS A 64 -12.21 10.76 38.54
CA LYS A 64 -12.13 11.14 37.13
C LYS A 64 -11.24 12.35 36.96
N LYS A 65 -10.44 12.31 35.89
CA LYS A 65 -9.60 13.44 35.49
C LYS A 65 -10.38 14.33 34.52
N GLU A 66 -10.06 15.62 34.52
CA GLU A 66 -10.57 16.53 33.52
C GLU A 66 -9.80 16.43 32.22
N LEU A 67 -10.47 16.70 31.09
CA LEU A 67 -9.83 16.97 29.82
C LEU A 67 -8.93 18.21 29.97
N VAL A 68 -7.72 18.13 29.38
CA VAL A 68 -6.77 19.26 29.42
C VAL A 68 -7.09 20.27 28.33
N GLU A 69 -7.42 19.79 27.11
CA GLU A 69 -7.66 20.64 25.96
C GLU A 69 -8.46 19.87 24.89
N VAL A 70 -9.39 20.55 24.22
CA VAL A 70 -10.04 20.09 22.98
C VAL A 70 -9.25 20.65 21.81
N LEU A 71 -8.78 19.77 20.92
CA LEU A 71 -7.86 20.15 19.83
C LEU A 71 -8.58 20.58 18.56
N ASP A 72 -9.81 20.14 18.37
CA ASP A 72 -10.57 20.35 17.14
C ASP A 72 -11.86 21.11 17.44
N LEU A 73 -12.12 22.19 16.69
CA LEU A 73 -13.41 22.90 16.75
C LEU A 73 -14.52 22.14 16.03
N GLU A 74 -14.15 21.40 14.99
CA GLU A 74 -15.05 20.50 14.26
C GLU A 74 -14.46 19.08 14.24
N PRO A 75 -15.31 18.05 14.40
CA PRO A 75 -14.85 16.67 14.47
C PRO A 75 -14.00 16.26 13.26
N LEU A 76 -12.88 15.60 13.49
CA LEU A 76 -12.09 15.00 12.41
C LEU A 76 -12.66 13.67 11.93
N LEU A 77 -13.31 12.94 12.83
CA LEU A 77 -13.94 11.66 12.56
C LEU A 77 -15.47 11.85 12.53
N ASN A 78 -16.11 11.29 11.52
CA ASN A 78 -17.55 11.27 11.43
C ASN A 78 -18.13 9.96 12.00
N ASP A 79 -19.46 9.87 12.12
CA ASP A 79 -20.15 8.69 12.68
C ASP A 79 -19.89 7.41 11.88
N GLU A 80 -19.75 7.52 10.55
CA GLU A 80 -19.42 6.39 9.70
C GLU A 80 -18.04 5.82 10.04
N GLN A 81 -17.04 6.69 10.23
CA GLN A 81 -15.70 6.26 10.61
C GLN A 81 -15.66 5.65 12.02
N LEU A 82 -16.41 6.18 12.96
CA LEU A 82 -16.52 5.62 14.31
C LEU A 82 -17.15 4.23 14.28
N SER A 83 -18.23 4.04 13.51
CA SER A 83 -18.85 2.73 13.27
C SER A 83 -17.90 1.76 12.55
N LEU A 84 -17.19 2.24 11.53
CA LEU A 84 -16.15 1.47 10.82
C LEU A 84 -15.02 1.07 11.76
N SER A 85 -14.62 1.94 12.70
CA SER A 85 -13.56 1.62 13.67
C SER A 85 -13.94 0.47 14.59
N GLU A 86 -15.20 0.40 14.99
CA GLU A 86 -15.74 -0.70 15.81
C GLU A 86 -15.82 -2.01 15.01
N TYR A 87 -16.31 -1.92 13.77
CA TYR A 87 -16.31 -3.07 12.87
C TYR A 87 -14.89 -3.64 12.68
N LEU A 88 -13.92 -2.78 12.34
CA LEU A 88 -12.53 -3.20 12.12
C LEU A 88 -11.88 -3.73 13.40
N LYS A 89 -12.13 -3.13 14.57
CA LYS A 89 -11.63 -3.65 15.86
C LYS A 89 -12.04 -5.10 16.06
N ASN A 90 -13.30 -5.41 15.79
CA ASN A 90 -13.85 -6.76 15.96
C ASN A 90 -13.42 -7.72 14.83
N ASP A 91 -13.18 -7.21 13.63
CA ASP A 91 -12.75 -8.03 12.50
C ASP A 91 -11.27 -8.42 12.60
N VAL A 92 -10.37 -7.46 12.80
CA VAL A 92 -8.91 -7.71 12.77
C VAL A 92 -8.25 -7.83 14.14
N ILE A 93 -9.01 -7.68 15.22
CA ILE A 93 -8.62 -7.85 16.63
C ILE A 93 -7.33 -7.10 16.95
N CYS A 94 -7.45 -5.79 17.04
CA CYS A 94 -6.34 -4.88 17.34
C CYS A 94 -6.84 -3.68 18.16
N PRO A 95 -5.94 -2.94 18.83
CA PRO A 95 -6.33 -1.72 19.55
C PRO A 95 -7.03 -0.70 18.67
N LYS A 96 -8.18 -0.18 19.14
CA LYS A 96 -9.02 0.79 18.40
C LYS A 96 -8.25 2.07 18.01
N SER A 97 -7.32 2.51 18.87
CA SER A 97 -6.47 3.68 18.61
C SER A 97 -5.65 3.54 17.32
N ARG A 98 -5.16 2.34 16.99
CA ARG A 98 -4.43 2.09 15.74
C ARG A 98 -5.31 2.28 14.50
N ILE A 99 -6.58 1.91 14.61
CA ILE A 99 -7.56 2.06 13.52
C ILE A 99 -7.89 3.54 13.33
N LEU A 100 -8.25 4.23 14.42
CA LEU A 100 -8.57 5.66 14.39
C LEU A 100 -7.42 6.49 13.80
N ASN A 101 -6.19 6.15 14.13
CA ASN A 101 -5.01 6.79 13.57
C ASN A 101 -4.86 6.64 12.04
N LEU A 102 -5.40 5.59 11.44
CA LEU A 102 -5.39 5.43 9.98
C LEU A 102 -6.47 6.25 9.27
N MET A 103 -7.47 6.72 10.01
CA MET A 103 -8.61 7.46 9.47
C MET A 103 -8.35 8.96 9.30
N ILE A 104 -7.21 9.44 9.77
CA ILE A 104 -6.78 10.83 9.67
C ILE A 104 -5.38 10.95 9.05
N PRO A 105 -5.05 12.06 8.38
CA PRO A 105 -3.72 12.33 7.86
C PRO A 105 -2.64 12.25 8.94
N SER A 106 -1.45 11.77 8.57
CA SER A 106 -0.32 11.67 9.51
C SER A 106 0.13 13.03 10.08
N SER A 107 -0.12 14.13 9.35
CA SER A 107 0.14 15.50 9.79
C SER A 107 -0.73 15.92 10.98
N LEU A 108 -1.90 15.31 11.15
CA LEU A 108 -2.82 15.56 12.26
C LEU A 108 -2.55 14.68 13.48
N ARG A 109 -1.66 13.66 13.36
CA ARG A 109 -1.28 12.81 14.49
C ARG A 109 -0.27 13.53 15.36
N LEU A 110 -0.61 13.76 16.61
CA LEU A 110 0.33 14.36 17.55
C LEU A 110 1.46 13.39 17.88
N LYS A 111 2.71 13.81 17.67
CA LYS A 111 3.87 13.06 18.14
C LYS A 111 4.21 13.54 19.53
N PRO A 112 4.24 12.68 20.55
CA PRO A 112 4.69 13.09 21.88
C PRO A 112 6.15 13.55 21.78
N LEU A 113 6.41 14.82 22.02
CA LEU A 113 7.75 15.34 22.12
C LEU A 113 8.24 15.15 23.54
N LYS A 114 9.45 14.61 23.67
CA LYS A 114 10.12 14.44 24.96
C LYS A 114 10.97 15.67 25.25
N TYR A 115 10.78 16.26 26.41
CA TYR A 115 11.60 17.36 26.92
C TYR A 115 12.23 16.95 28.24
N LEU A 116 13.51 17.33 28.42
CA LEU A 116 14.12 17.40 29.72
C LEU A 116 13.88 18.81 30.26
N VAL A 117 13.23 18.92 31.39
CA VAL A 117 13.01 20.19 32.08
C VAL A 117 14.03 20.25 33.25
N CYS A 118 14.73 21.35 33.36
CA CYS A 118 15.64 21.58 34.48
C CYS A 118 14.82 21.98 35.72
N GLU A 119 14.87 21.14 36.75
CA GLU A 119 14.23 21.39 38.04
C GLU A 119 15.20 22.12 39.03
N ASP A 120 16.49 21.77 38.96
CA ASP A 120 17.49 22.33 39.83
C ASP A 120 18.83 22.53 39.09
N VAL A 121 19.11 23.76 38.72
CA VAL A 121 20.31 24.15 37.96
C VAL A 121 21.59 23.85 38.77
N THR A 122 21.55 23.88 40.10
CA THR A 122 22.73 23.66 40.95
C THR A 122 23.20 22.21 40.96
N LYS A 123 22.31 21.27 40.60
CA LYS A 123 22.61 19.84 40.51
C LYS A 123 22.94 19.38 39.09
N LEU A 124 22.91 20.29 38.11
CA LEU A 124 23.22 19.95 36.72
C LEU A 124 24.73 19.70 36.54
N ASP A 125 25.06 18.59 35.89
CA ASP A 125 26.38 18.35 35.35
C ASP A 125 26.76 19.42 34.32
N ALA A 126 28.04 19.89 34.33
CA ALA A 126 28.48 20.95 33.42
C ALA A 126 28.23 20.65 31.94
N ASN A 127 28.37 19.40 31.51
CA ASN A 127 28.09 18.98 30.11
C ASN A 127 26.60 19.03 29.80
N LEU A 128 25.74 18.68 30.76
CA LEU A 128 24.31 18.77 30.61
C LEU A 128 23.83 20.22 30.62
N ALA A 129 24.42 21.08 31.44
CA ALA A 129 24.11 22.50 31.49
C ALA A 129 24.42 23.22 30.15
N ILE A 130 25.52 22.85 29.49
CA ILE A 130 25.86 23.35 28.14
C ILE A 130 24.80 23.00 27.11
N LEU A 131 24.22 21.80 27.19
CA LEU A 131 23.17 21.39 26.28
C LEU A 131 21.88 22.20 26.43
N PHE A 132 21.57 22.64 27.65
CA PHE A 132 20.40 23.51 27.88
C PHE A 132 20.56 24.92 27.31
N LYS A 133 21.79 25.42 27.07
CA LYS A 133 22.07 26.75 26.48
C LYS A 133 21.25 27.86 27.12
N GLY A 134 21.08 27.82 28.45
CA GLY A 134 20.29 28.79 29.19
C GLY A 134 18.77 28.68 29.06
N LYS A 135 18.27 27.64 28.41
CA LYS A 135 16.82 27.34 28.36
C LYS A 135 16.43 26.46 29.55
N ASN A 136 15.19 26.58 30.02
CA ASN A 136 14.67 25.74 31.11
C ASN A 136 14.23 24.34 30.61
N SER A 137 14.14 24.10 29.29
CA SER A 137 13.77 22.81 28.71
C SER A 137 14.59 22.49 27.46
N LEU A 138 14.90 21.20 27.28
CA LEU A 138 15.66 20.66 26.14
C LEU A 138 14.80 19.63 25.40
N LYS A 139 14.58 19.81 24.10
CA LYS A 139 13.84 18.87 23.25
C LYS A 139 14.70 17.67 22.86
N LEU A 140 14.33 16.47 23.31
CA LEU A 140 15.14 15.26 23.12
C LEU A 140 15.22 14.74 21.68
N THR A 141 14.36 15.17 20.76
CA THR A 141 14.26 14.60 19.42
C THR A 141 15.03 15.33 18.33
N SER A 142 15.34 16.62 18.48
CA SER A 142 16.01 17.42 17.44
C SER A 142 17.45 17.81 17.76
N GLU A 143 17.77 18.02 19.02
CA GLU A 143 19.09 18.50 19.43
C GLU A 143 20.07 17.35 19.74
N LEU A 144 19.56 16.14 20.03
CA LEU A 144 20.38 14.93 20.27
C LEU A 144 20.60 14.05 19.02
N LYS A 145 20.04 14.38 17.88
CA LYS A 145 20.28 13.64 16.63
C LYS A 145 21.69 13.82 16.05
N PHE A 146 22.50 14.72 16.60
CA PHE A 146 23.90 14.91 16.22
C PHE A 146 24.88 14.03 16.99
N ALA A 147 24.40 13.02 17.70
CA ALA A 147 25.23 12.28 18.60
C ALA A 147 25.55 10.86 18.15
N GLN A 148 26.66 10.69 17.46
CA GLN A 148 27.58 9.57 17.75
C GLN A 148 28.05 9.60 19.23
N GLU A 149 27.70 10.64 19.97
CA GLU A 149 27.93 10.90 21.40
C GLU A 149 26.80 10.44 22.33
N LEU A 150 25.75 9.82 21.81
CA LEU A 150 24.51 9.49 22.56
C LEU A 150 24.73 8.50 23.71
N GLU A 151 25.72 7.61 23.63
CA GLU A 151 26.02 6.66 24.71
C GLU A 151 26.63 7.32 25.94
N ALA A 152 27.47 8.31 25.74
CA ALA A 152 28.08 9.07 26.86
C ALA A 152 27.03 9.96 27.55
N HIS A 153 26.19 10.66 26.78
CA HIS A 153 25.15 11.54 27.31
C HIS A 153 23.99 10.78 27.99
N SER A 154 23.68 9.56 27.58
CA SER A 154 22.60 8.76 28.20
C SER A 154 22.87 8.45 29.66
N LYS A 155 24.13 8.21 30.05
CA LYS A 155 24.54 7.98 31.46
C LYS A 155 24.37 9.24 32.30
N ILE A 156 24.75 10.40 31.77
CA ILE A 156 24.66 11.70 32.45
C ILE A 156 23.17 12.08 32.63
N ILE A 157 22.36 11.92 31.61
CA ILE A 157 20.89 12.17 31.65
C ILE A 157 20.23 11.26 32.69
N ASN A 158 20.53 9.96 32.68
CA ASN A 158 19.98 9.01 33.62
C ASN A 158 20.38 9.30 35.06
N LYS A 159 21.60 9.79 35.28
CA LYS A 159 22.06 10.24 36.60
C LYS A 159 21.28 11.48 37.03
N ALA A 160 21.17 12.49 36.16
CA ALA A 160 20.46 13.74 36.46
C ALA A 160 18.97 13.53 36.75
N LEU A 161 18.32 12.52 36.08
CA LEU A 161 16.96 12.11 36.38
C LEU A 161 16.82 11.46 37.74
N LYS A 162 17.81 10.64 38.17
CA LYS A 162 17.83 10.02 39.51
C LYS A 162 18.08 11.03 40.61
N ASP A 163 18.95 11.99 40.36
CA ASP A 163 19.32 13.03 41.32
C ASP A 163 18.29 14.17 41.41
N GLY A 164 17.20 14.10 40.59
CA GLY A 164 16.14 15.11 40.56
C GLY A 164 16.58 16.47 39.98
N ALA A 165 17.75 16.53 39.32
CA ALA A 165 18.25 17.75 38.66
C ALA A 165 17.43 18.10 37.42
N VAL A 166 16.92 17.08 36.71
CA VAL A 166 16.05 17.23 35.55
C VAL A 166 14.87 16.31 35.67
N LYS A 167 13.77 16.72 35.05
CA LYS A 167 12.53 15.93 34.93
C LYS A 167 12.22 15.69 33.46
N LEU A 168 11.82 14.46 33.11
CA LEU A 168 11.35 14.14 31.79
C LEU A 168 9.87 14.53 31.68
N THR A 169 9.58 15.52 30.85
CA THR A 169 8.20 15.90 30.53
C THR A 169 7.88 15.54 29.09
N TYR A 170 6.62 15.30 28.83
CA TYR A 170 6.11 15.01 27.49
C TYR A 170 5.11 16.11 27.15
N ASP A 171 5.36 16.79 26.05
CA ASP A 171 4.43 17.74 25.49
C ASP A 171 3.90 17.18 24.17
N ALA A 172 2.58 17.27 24.02
CA ALA A 172 1.98 17.05 22.72
C ALA A 172 2.13 18.37 21.96
N SER A 173 3.24 18.52 21.21
CA SER A 173 3.42 19.75 20.44
C SER A 173 2.35 19.83 19.37
N ASP A 174 1.77 21.00 19.24
CA ASP A 174 1.01 21.41 18.08
C ASP A 174 1.87 21.34 16.81
N SER A 175 1.88 20.19 16.17
CA SER A 175 2.24 20.10 14.75
C SER A 175 1.08 20.59 13.87
N LEU A 176 0.06 21.14 14.46
CA LEU A 176 -1.10 21.81 13.85
C LEU A 176 -0.79 23.19 13.28
N THR A 177 0.46 23.52 13.01
CA THR A 177 0.68 24.52 11.99
C THR A 177 0.17 23.90 10.69
N ASN A 178 -0.97 24.39 10.17
CA ASN A 178 -1.33 24.20 8.77
C ASN A 178 -0.02 24.09 7.98
N PRO A 179 0.16 23.04 7.18
CA PRO A 179 1.38 22.89 6.42
C PRO A 179 1.54 24.11 5.54
N MET A 180 2.32 25.05 6.00
CA MET A 180 2.59 26.31 5.36
C MET A 180 3.84 26.13 4.52
N ILE A 181 3.76 26.37 3.24
CA ILE A 181 4.94 26.46 2.39
C ILE A 181 5.62 27.80 2.67
N THR A 182 6.89 27.72 3.00
CA THR A 182 7.71 28.93 3.04
C THR A 182 8.03 29.34 1.60
N LYS A 183 7.53 30.47 1.20
CA LYS A 183 7.86 31.08 -0.08
C LYS A 183 8.80 32.25 0.13
N TYR A 184 9.60 32.49 -0.88
CA TYR A 184 10.68 33.47 -0.91
C TYR A 184 10.37 34.51 -1.97
N SER A 185 10.52 35.78 -1.61
CA SER A 185 10.40 36.91 -2.52
C SER A 185 11.51 37.94 -2.24
N LEU A 186 11.84 38.78 -3.20
CA LEU A 186 12.80 39.85 -2.98
C LEU A 186 12.26 40.85 -1.95
N THR A 187 13.11 41.38 -1.10
CA THR A 187 12.77 42.48 -0.20
C THR A 187 12.87 43.80 -0.98
N GLU A 188 11.75 44.42 -1.33
CA GLU A 188 11.71 45.58 -2.24
C GLU A 188 12.41 46.83 -1.71
N ALA A 189 12.47 47.00 -0.37
CA ALA A 189 12.89 48.26 0.24
C ALA A 189 14.38 48.63 0.04
N ASP A 190 15.29 47.71 -0.29
CA ASP A 190 16.73 47.91 -0.15
C ASP A 190 17.61 47.30 -1.26
N PHE A 191 17.04 46.78 -2.35
CA PHE A 191 17.85 46.09 -3.38
C PHE A 191 18.98 46.97 -3.93
N ASN A 192 18.68 48.22 -4.26
CA ASN A 192 19.65 49.16 -4.84
C ASN A 192 20.68 49.70 -3.81
N GLN A 193 20.35 49.68 -2.52
CA GLN A 193 21.25 50.20 -1.47
C GLN A 193 22.15 49.11 -0.92
N LYS A 194 21.76 47.85 -0.95
CA LYS A 194 22.50 46.71 -0.35
C LYS A 194 23.16 45.78 -1.39
N ALA A 195 22.85 45.91 -2.66
CA ALA A 195 23.38 45.02 -3.71
C ALA A 195 24.92 44.99 -3.79
N PHE A 196 25.60 46.03 -3.35
CA PHE A 196 27.06 46.09 -3.27
C PHE A 196 27.64 45.20 -2.18
N LEU A 197 26.83 44.72 -1.21
CA LEU A 197 27.25 43.79 -0.18
C LEU A 197 27.30 42.34 -0.67
N VAL A 198 26.70 42.06 -1.85
CA VAL A 198 26.70 40.72 -2.45
C VAL A 198 27.85 40.66 -3.46
N THR A 199 28.97 40.09 -3.04
CA THR A 199 30.20 39.96 -3.85
C THR A 199 30.16 38.80 -4.86
N ASN A 200 29.21 37.90 -4.74
CA ASN A 200 29.09 36.71 -5.60
C ASN A 200 28.12 36.95 -6.74
N SER A 201 28.61 36.85 -7.99
CA SER A 201 27.81 37.08 -9.21
C SER A 201 26.57 36.17 -9.29
N ILE A 202 26.67 34.89 -8.87
CA ILE A 202 25.55 33.96 -8.87
C ILE A 202 24.43 34.39 -7.90
N GLU A 203 24.82 34.91 -6.73
CA GLU A 203 23.86 35.43 -5.74
C GLU A 203 23.16 36.69 -6.25
N LEU A 204 23.90 37.58 -6.96
CA LEU A 204 23.36 38.79 -7.53
C LEU A 204 22.39 38.50 -8.67
N ASP A 205 22.74 37.58 -9.57
CA ASP A 205 21.89 37.18 -10.69
C ASP A 205 20.64 36.43 -10.19
N PHE A 206 20.78 35.67 -9.11
CA PHE A 206 19.63 35.03 -8.46
C PHE A 206 18.66 36.06 -7.85
N LEU A 207 19.14 37.13 -7.25
CA LEU A 207 18.29 38.21 -6.74
C LEU A 207 17.57 38.96 -7.90
N ARG A 208 18.23 39.10 -9.05
CA ARG A 208 17.59 39.61 -10.28
C ARG A 208 16.52 38.66 -10.80
N PHE A 209 16.78 37.35 -10.79
CA PHE A 209 15.80 36.34 -11.15
C PHE A 209 14.57 36.42 -10.22
N LEU A 210 14.73 36.51 -8.90
CA LEU A 210 13.61 36.66 -7.97
C LEU A 210 12.85 38.00 -8.19
N LYS A 211 13.53 39.06 -8.61
CA LYS A 211 12.89 40.36 -8.93
C LYS A 211 11.98 40.27 -10.14
N ALA A 212 12.30 39.39 -11.08
CA ALA A 212 11.52 39.18 -12.31
C ALA A 212 10.31 38.26 -12.12
N GLN A 213 10.11 37.71 -10.91
CA GLN A 213 8.97 36.86 -10.62
C GLN A 213 7.80 37.66 -10.07
N ASP A 214 6.62 37.45 -10.63
CA ASP A 214 5.38 38.11 -10.18
C ASP A 214 4.85 37.57 -8.87
N GLU A 215 5.17 36.29 -8.56
CA GLU A 215 4.73 35.61 -7.34
C GLU A 215 5.92 35.05 -6.52
N PRO A 216 5.79 35.03 -5.18
CA PRO A 216 6.78 34.37 -4.32
C PRO A 216 6.93 32.89 -4.64
N LEU A 217 8.18 32.40 -4.76
CA LEU A 217 8.50 31.03 -5.09
C LEU A 217 8.84 30.19 -3.83
N SER A 218 8.45 28.91 -3.82
CA SER A 218 8.93 27.95 -2.82
C SER A 218 10.41 27.59 -3.04
N LEU A 219 11.06 27.00 -2.05
CA LEU A 219 12.44 26.58 -2.20
C LEU A 219 12.64 25.56 -3.34
N ASN A 220 11.70 24.63 -3.51
CA ASN A 220 11.77 23.64 -4.59
C ASN A 220 11.61 24.29 -5.97
N GLU A 221 10.65 25.19 -6.14
CA GLU A 221 10.48 25.96 -7.38
C GLU A 221 11.73 26.77 -7.73
N ILE A 222 12.41 27.34 -6.74
CA ILE A 222 13.69 28.06 -6.93
C ILE A 222 14.78 27.11 -7.42
N LEU A 223 14.94 25.93 -6.76
CA LEU A 223 16.00 24.98 -7.10
C LEU A 223 15.78 24.31 -8.45
N GLU A 224 14.54 24.15 -8.89
CA GLU A 224 14.17 23.66 -10.20
C GLU A 224 14.39 24.71 -11.31
N SER A 225 14.16 25.98 -11.00
CA SER A 225 14.17 27.07 -11.99
C SER A 225 15.49 27.82 -12.10
N TYR A 226 16.37 27.71 -11.10
CA TYR A 226 17.62 28.47 -11.04
C TYR A 226 18.75 27.67 -10.39
N PRO A 227 19.96 27.63 -10.96
CA PRO A 227 21.09 26.82 -10.44
C PRO A 227 21.73 27.43 -9.20
N ILE A 228 21.02 27.43 -8.07
CA ILE A 228 21.48 27.90 -6.78
C ILE A 228 21.29 26.82 -5.70
N SER A 229 22.18 26.78 -4.70
CA SER A 229 22.00 25.83 -3.59
C SER A 229 21.04 26.35 -2.52
N SER A 230 20.34 25.42 -1.84
CA SER A 230 19.43 25.75 -0.73
C SER A 230 20.12 26.52 0.41
N TYR A 231 21.41 26.28 0.62
CA TYR A 231 22.21 27.00 1.60
C TYR A 231 22.33 28.49 1.25
N ARG A 232 22.59 28.82 -0.03
CA ARG A 232 22.71 30.22 -0.47
C ARG A 232 21.39 30.98 -0.39
N VAL A 233 20.28 30.33 -0.74
CA VAL A 233 18.93 30.92 -0.59
C VAL A 233 18.65 31.26 0.88
N LYS A 234 18.96 30.33 1.81
CA LYS A 234 18.79 30.57 3.24
C LYS A 234 19.69 31.68 3.75
N LYS A 235 20.96 31.68 3.34
CA LYS A 235 21.93 32.74 3.68
C LYS A 235 21.43 34.13 3.25
N LEU A 236 20.95 34.28 2.02
CA LEU A 236 20.42 35.53 1.51
C LEU A 236 19.15 35.98 2.26
N ALA A 237 18.33 35.03 2.69
CA ALA A 237 17.18 35.33 3.52
C ALA A 237 17.56 35.75 4.94
N ASP A 238 18.58 35.14 5.54
CA ASP A 238 19.09 35.51 6.86
C ASP A 238 19.80 36.85 6.85
N LEU A 239 20.38 37.25 5.70
CA LEU A 239 20.95 38.56 5.46
C LEU A 239 19.90 39.65 5.12
N GLY A 240 18.62 39.29 5.00
CA GLY A 240 17.52 40.23 4.76
C GLY A 240 17.30 40.65 3.30
N PHE A 241 17.98 40.02 2.34
CA PHE A 241 17.77 40.28 0.91
C PHE A 241 16.50 39.61 0.38
N ILE A 242 16.06 38.54 1.03
CA ILE A 242 14.92 37.74 0.65
C ILE A 242 13.94 37.64 1.82
N ASN A 243 12.69 37.96 1.58
CA ASN A 243 11.61 37.79 2.54
C ASN A 243 11.16 36.33 2.57
N LYS A 244 11.02 35.77 3.76
CA LYS A 244 10.41 34.47 4.03
C LYS A 244 8.98 34.70 4.51
N LYS A 245 7.98 34.29 3.75
CA LYS A 245 6.59 34.29 4.21
C LYS A 245 6.03 32.88 4.14
N LYS A 246 5.22 32.53 5.11
CA LYS A 246 4.49 31.28 5.11
C LYS A 246 3.17 31.48 4.36
N TYR A 247 2.92 30.69 3.35
CA TYR A 247 1.68 30.67 2.57
C TYR A 247 0.97 29.35 2.74
N LYS A 248 -0.34 29.36 2.72
CA LYS A 248 -1.14 28.13 2.63
C LYS A 248 -0.84 27.49 1.28
N ASN A 249 -0.47 26.21 1.26
CA ASN A 249 -0.17 25.52 0.00
C ASN A 249 -1.47 25.25 -0.75
N THR A 250 -1.73 26.01 -1.79
CA THR A 250 -2.94 25.89 -2.63
C THR A 250 -2.66 25.34 -4.03
N LYS A 251 -1.39 25.13 -4.38
CA LYS A 251 -1.02 24.63 -5.72
C LYS A 251 -0.96 23.10 -5.72
N PHE A 252 -1.98 22.49 -6.32
CA PHE A 252 -1.89 21.09 -6.75
C PHE A 252 -0.97 21.02 -7.97
N LYS A 253 0.14 20.26 -7.91
CA LYS A 253 0.92 19.93 -9.10
C LYS A 253 0.04 19.10 -10.03
N LYS A 254 -0.47 19.71 -11.12
CA LYS A 254 -1.10 18.97 -12.20
C LYS A 254 0.02 18.23 -12.93
N ARG A 255 0.19 16.95 -12.65
CA ARG A 255 1.14 16.09 -13.37
C ARG A 255 0.41 15.56 -14.61
N GLU A 256 0.74 16.10 -15.76
CA GLU A 256 0.29 15.60 -17.06
C GLU A 256 1.17 14.41 -17.46
N ILE A 257 0.85 13.21 -16.93
CA ILE A 257 1.77 12.10 -17.11
C ILE A 257 1.51 11.29 -18.36
N LEU A 258 0.30 11.27 -18.93
CA LEU A 258 0.04 10.39 -20.09
C LEU A 258 -1.15 10.89 -20.92
N ILE A 259 -0.95 11.03 -22.21
CA ILE A 259 -2.03 11.20 -23.18
C ILE A 259 -2.55 9.80 -23.53
N ASP A 260 -3.69 9.43 -22.99
CA ASP A 260 -4.37 8.20 -23.37
C ASP A 260 -5.22 8.46 -24.62
N LYS A 261 -4.95 7.70 -25.70
CA LYS A 261 -5.69 7.76 -26.96
C LYS A 261 -6.88 6.80 -26.99
N THR A 262 -7.35 6.33 -25.84
CA THR A 262 -8.43 5.36 -25.72
C THR A 262 -9.72 5.90 -26.35
N LYS A 263 -10.29 5.16 -27.28
CA LYS A 263 -11.57 5.49 -27.94
C LYS A 263 -12.75 5.05 -27.07
N LEU A 264 -13.79 5.87 -27.03
CA LEU A 264 -15.04 5.53 -26.35
C LEU A 264 -15.89 4.60 -27.19
N ILE A 265 -16.56 3.67 -26.52
CA ILE A 265 -17.56 2.77 -27.12
C ILE A 265 -18.97 3.12 -26.62
N LYS A 266 -19.98 2.83 -27.42
CA LYS A 266 -21.37 3.07 -27.05
C LYS A 266 -21.90 1.93 -26.20
N LEU A 267 -22.32 2.25 -24.97
CA LEU A 267 -22.97 1.30 -24.07
C LEU A 267 -24.45 1.14 -24.40
N SER A 268 -24.96 -0.09 -24.33
CA SER A 268 -26.41 -0.37 -24.52
C SER A 268 -27.21 0.16 -23.32
N ASP A 269 -28.49 0.53 -23.58
CA ASP A 269 -29.35 1.03 -22.51
C ASP A 269 -29.60 -0.03 -21.41
N LYS A 270 -29.72 -1.30 -21.80
CA LYS A 270 -29.80 -2.41 -20.85
C LYS A 270 -28.59 -2.53 -19.94
N PHE A 271 -27.37 -2.30 -20.47
CA PHE A 271 -26.13 -2.29 -19.65
C PHE A 271 -26.13 -1.12 -18.65
N LYS A 272 -26.55 0.07 -19.10
CA LYS A 272 -26.67 1.25 -18.23
C LYS A 272 -27.71 1.07 -17.14
N GLU A 273 -28.84 0.43 -17.43
CA GLU A 273 -29.85 0.09 -16.44
C GLU A 273 -29.32 -0.90 -15.40
N LEU A 274 -28.56 -1.90 -15.82
CA LEU A 274 -27.93 -2.86 -14.91
C LEU A 274 -26.95 -2.18 -13.96
N LEU A 275 -26.16 -1.21 -14.44
CA LEU A 275 -25.28 -0.39 -13.60
C LEU A 275 -26.05 0.40 -12.54
N LEU A 276 -27.27 0.85 -12.83
CA LEU A 276 -28.09 1.62 -11.89
C LEU A 276 -28.76 0.76 -10.82
N THR A 277 -29.23 -0.42 -11.20
CA THR A 277 -30.12 -1.25 -10.37
C THR A 277 -29.36 -2.15 -9.40
N SER A 278 -28.13 -2.55 -9.72
CA SER A 278 -27.34 -3.46 -8.91
C SER A 278 -26.53 -2.73 -7.83
N LYS A 279 -26.63 -3.21 -6.58
CA LYS A 279 -25.90 -2.63 -5.44
C LYS A 279 -24.47 -3.13 -5.30
N GLU A 280 -24.19 -4.32 -5.79
CA GLU A 280 -22.86 -4.95 -5.74
C GLU A 280 -22.64 -5.72 -7.05
N MET A 281 -21.53 -5.44 -7.73
CA MET A 281 -21.25 -5.96 -9.06
C MET A 281 -19.79 -6.34 -9.20
N LEU A 282 -19.54 -7.41 -9.95
CA LEU A 282 -18.22 -7.70 -10.51
C LEU A 282 -18.21 -7.28 -11.97
N TRP A 283 -17.26 -6.47 -12.33
CA TRP A 283 -17.05 -5.96 -13.67
C TRP A 283 -15.71 -6.46 -14.23
N MET A 284 -15.78 -7.24 -15.29
CA MET A 284 -14.64 -7.81 -16.00
C MET A 284 -14.57 -7.21 -17.41
N PRO A 285 -13.92 -6.04 -17.58
CA PRO A 285 -13.86 -5.40 -18.90
C PRO A 285 -13.06 -6.24 -19.90
N SER A 286 -13.41 -6.11 -21.17
CA SER A 286 -12.74 -6.78 -22.28
C SER A 286 -11.63 -5.89 -22.90
N SER A 287 -11.68 -4.57 -22.68
CA SER A 287 -10.73 -3.62 -23.25
C SER A 287 -10.64 -2.33 -22.45
N SER A 288 -9.56 -1.56 -22.63
CA SER A 288 -9.43 -0.22 -22.07
C SER A 288 -10.51 0.76 -22.58
N SER A 289 -11.00 0.57 -23.79
CA SER A 289 -12.12 1.35 -24.36
C SER A 289 -13.43 1.09 -23.62
N GLU A 290 -13.71 -0.18 -23.27
CA GLU A 290 -14.84 -0.54 -22.43
C GLU A 290 -14.66 0.04 -21.02
N GLU A 291 -13.48 -0.13 -20.44
CA GLU A 291 -13.16 0.39 -19.11
C GLU A 291 -13.46 1.88 -18.99
N LEU A 292 -12.91 2.70 -19.88
CA LEU A 292 -13.14 4.15 -19.86
C LEU A 292 -14.62 4.50 -20.05
N SER A 293 -15.28 3.85 -21.01
CA SER A 293 -16.69 4.14 -21.34
C SER A 293 -17.63 3.84 -20.17
N VAL A 294 -17.39 2.73 -19.46
CA VAL A 294 -18.18 2.33 -18.28
C VAL A 294 -17.88 3.26 -17.09
N LEU A 295 -16.61 3.62 -16.86
CA LEU A 295 -16.25 4.58 -15.81
C LEU A 295 -16.96 5.92 -16.00
N LEU A 296 -16.94 6.46 -17.23
CA LEU A 296 -17.59 7.74 -17.54
C LEU A 296 -19.13 7.66 -17.38
N GLU A 297 -19.73 6.53 -17.74
CA GLU A 297 -21.18 6.33 -17.54
C GLU A 297 -21.54 6.30 -16.04
N ILE A 298 -20.75 5.58 -15.20
CA ILE A 298 -20.95 5.54 -13.75
C ILE A 298 -20.86 6.93 -13.15
N ILE A 299 -19.78 7.67 -13.50
CA ILE A 299 -19.55 9.02 -13.03
C ILE A 299 -20.69 9.96 -13.42
N LYS A 300 -21.16 9.86 -14.67
CA LYS A 300 -22.30 10.63 -15.17
C LYS A 300 -23.58 10.33 -14.38
N GLN A 301 -23.85 9.04 -14.09
CA GLN A 301 -25.02 8.63 -13.31
C GLN A 301 -24.96 9.16 -11.88
N ASP A 302 -23.78 9.09 -11.23
CA ASP A 302 -23.60 9.61 -9.88
C ASP A 302 -23.77 11.14 -9.85
N ASN A 303 -23.13 11.85 -10.79
CA ASN A 303 -23.21 13.31 -10.86
C ASN A 303 -24.66 13.81 -11.11
N ASN A 304 -25.42 13.13 -11.99
CA ASN A 304 -26.83 13.44 -12.22
C ASN A 304 -27.71 13.30 -10.95
N ASN A 305 -27.28 12.44 -10.03
CA ASN A 305 -27.94 12.24 -8.74
C ASN A 305 -27.32 13.08 -7.60
N ASN A 306 -26.46 14.07 -7.92
CA ASN A 306 -25.69 14.84 -6.94
C ASN A 306 -24.86 13.98 -5.98
N LYS A 307 -24.40 12.82 -6.43
CA LYS A 307 -23.54 11.90 -5.68
C LYS A 307 -22.09 11.99 -6.16
N LYS A 308 -21.17 11.52 -5.34
CA LYS A 308 -19.73 11.46 -5.64
C LYS A 308 -19.31 10.05 -6.04
N THR A 309 -18.29 9.95 -6.89
CA THR A 309 -17.69 8.65 -7.24
C THR A 309 -16.35 8.48 -6.53
N LEU A 310 -16.20 7.36 -5.82
CA LEU A 310 -14.95 6.98 -5.14
C LEU A 310 -14.28 5.84 -5.89
N ILE A 311 -13.07 6.09 -6.41
CA ILE A 311 -12.27 5.11 -7.16
C ILE A 311 -11.03 4.76 -6.35
N LEU A 312 -10.93 3.51 -5.92
CA LEU A 312 -9.72 2.97 -5.30
C LEU A 312 -8.87 2.32 -6.38
N VAL A 313 -7.59 2.65 -6.33
CA VAL A 313 -6.58 2.10 -7.24
C VAL A 313 -5.44 1.48 -6.44
N PRO A 314 -4.79 0.41 -6.95
CA PRO A 314 -3.83 -0.33 -6.14
C PRO A 314 -2.49 0.38 -5.92
N ASP A 315 -2.10 1.30 -6.79
CA ASP A 315 -0.77 1.91 -6.79
C ASP A 315 -0.76 3.36 -7.28
N ILE A 316 0.39 4.01 -7.13
CA ILE A 316 0.60 5.43 -7.44
C ILE A 316 0.44 5.71 -8.94
N LEU A 317 0.99 4.84 -9.79
CA LEU A 317 0.92 5.03 -11.25
C LEU A 317 -0.52 4.95 -11.74
N SER A 318 -1.27 3.96 -11.28
CA SER A 318 -2.69 3.83 -11.56
C SER A 318 -3.45 5.08 -11.11
N SER A 319 -3.09 5.67 -9.95
CA SER A 319 -3.76 6.87 -9.46
C SER A 319 -3.57 8.08 -10.39
N TYR A 320 -2.38 8.29 -10.90
CA TYR A 320 -2.10 9.38 -11.86
C TYR A 320 -2.70 9.08 -13.24
N ARG A 321 -2.67 7.81 -13.68
CA ARG A 321 -3.33 7.38 -14.91
C ARG A 321 -4.80 7.77 -14.92
N TYR A 322 -5.56 7.30 -13.92
CA TYR A 322 -7.00 7.58 -13.87
C TYR A 322 -7.28 9.06 -13.62
N GLN A 323 -6.43 9.77 -12.87
CA GLN A 323 -6.55 11.22 -12.72
C GLN A 323 -6.44 11.93 -14.07
N SER A 324 -5.40 11.64 -14.86
CA SER A 324 -5.22 12.22 -16.20
C SER A 324 -6.36 11.86 -17.13
N LEU A 325 -6.69 10.57 -17.20
CA LEU A 325 -7.74 10.03 -18.05
C LEU A 325 -9.11 10.70 -17.78
N LEU A 326 -9.50 10.80 -16.51
CA LEU A 326 -10.78 11.39 -16.15
C LEU A 326 -10.77 12.90 -16.28
N SER A 327 -9.68 13.60 -15.95
CA SER A 327 -9.56 15.04 -16.14
C SER A 327 -9.61 15.47 -17.62
N MET A 328 -9.21 14.59 -18.54
CA MET A 328 -9.30 14.86 -19.99
C MET A 328 -10.70 14.60 -20.55
N ASN A 329 -11.49 13.74 -19.93
CA ASN A 329 -12.79 13.30 -20.45
C ASN A 329 -13.98 13.84 -19.65
N THR A 330 -13.76 14.66 -18.60
CA THR A 330 -14.83 15.30 -17.81
C THR A 330 -14.41 16.70 -17.36
N ASP A 331 -15.39 17.60 -17.20
CA ASP A 331 -15.19 18.92 -16.58
C ASP A 331 -15.39 18.89 -15.05
N LEU A 332 -15.49 17.69 -14.46
CA LEU A 332 -15.75 17.48 -13.04
C LEU A 332 -14.47 17.67 -12.22
N ARG A 333 -14.64 18.00 -10.94
CA ARG A 333 -13.53 18.18 -10.00
C ARG A 333 -12.96 16.83 -9.56
N VAL A 334 -11.81 16.45 -10.11
CA VAL A 334 -11.10 15.21 -9.81
C VAL A 334 -10.06 15.47 -8.73
N LEU A 335 -10.20 14.80 -7.57
CA LEU A 335 -9.15 14.73 -6.54
C LEU A 335 -8.39 13.41 -6.65
N CYS A 336 -7.08 13.46 -6.39
CA CYS A 336 -6.23 12.29 -6.38
C CYS A 336 -5.37 12.28 -5.11
N LEU A 337 -5.31 11.14 -4.41
CA LEU A 337 -4.52 10.96 -3.20
C LEU A 337 -3.69 9.68 -3.26
N ASN A 338 -2.37 9.83 -3.11
CA ASN A 338 -1.42 8.72 -3.03
C ASN A 338 -0.27 9.06 -2.08
N SER A 339 0.68 8.15 -1.88
CA SER A 339 1.78 8.31 -0.91
C SER A 339 2.89 9.28 -1.34
N GLU A 340 2.95 9.69 -2.62
CA GLU A 340 3.89 10.71 -3.11
C GLU A 340 3.41 12.14 -2.81
N ILE A 341 2.15 12.29 -2.45
CA ILE A 341 1.57 13.58 -2.11
C ILE A 341 2.13 14.05 -0.77
N GLY A 342 2.61 15.29 -0.73
CA GLY A 342 3.17 15.90 0.46
C GLY A 342 2.14 16.03 1.60
N GLN A 343 2.62 16.12 2.84
CA GLN A 343 1.74 16.21 4.02
C GLN A 343 0.78 17.38 3.98
N SER A 344 1.21 18.52 3.41
CA SER A 344 0.38 19.72 3.22
C SER A 344 -0.80 19.46 2.30
N GLU A 345 -0.49 18.93 1.13
CA GLU A 345 -1.48 18.63 0.10
C GLU A 345 -2.44 17.53 0.55
N ASN A 346 -1.94 16.51 1.27
CA ASN A 346 -2.79 15.48 1.88
C ASN A 346 -3.78 16.09 2.87
N TYR A 347 -3.36 17.07 3.68
CA TYR A 347 -4.26 17.79 4.57
C TYR A 347 -5.32 18.58 3.80
N ASP A 348 -4.93 19.30 2.75
CA ASP A 348 -5.87 20.07 1.92
C ASP A 348 -6.89 19.16 1.22
N ILE A 349 -6.45 17.98 0.73
CA ILE A 349 -7.35 16.96 0.17
C ILE A 349 -8.31 16.43 1.24
N PHE A 350 -7.81 16.15 2.45
CA PHE A 350 -8.63 15.68 3.58
C PHE A 350 -9.72 16.70 3.93
N GLU A 351 -9.38 18.00 3.98
CA GLU A 351 -10.36 19.07 4.24
C GLU A 351 -11.41 19.16 3.11
N LYS A 352 -11.00 19.00 1.83
CA LYS A 352 -11.95 18.96 0.72
C LYS A 352 -12.89 17.76 0.81
N ILE A 353 -12.38 16.60 1.24
CA ILE A 353 -13.21 15.40 1.48
C ILE A 353 -14.24 15.69 2.58
N ARG A 354 -13.83 16.26 3.72
CA ARG A 354 -14.72 16.62 4.83
C ARG A 354 -15.81 17.60 4.41
N ASN A 355 -15.42 18.59 3.59
CA ASN A 355 -16.35 19.63 3.09
C ASN A 355 -17.13 19.16 1.86
N ASN A 356 -16.95 17.92 1.41
CA ASN A 356 -17.61 17.36 0.22
C ASN A 356 -17.35 18.18 -1.08
N ASP A 357 -16.18 18.85 -1.15
CA ASP A 357 -15.77 19.73 -2.25
C ASP A 357 -14.99 19.01 -3.34
N TYR A 358 -15.60 18.03 -3.97
CA TYR A 358 -15.08 17.26 -5.11
C TYR A 358 -16.25 16.53 -5.79
N ASP A 359 -16.02 15.98 -6.96
CA ASP A 359 -17.01 15.18 -7.70
C ASP A 359 -16.51 13.74 -7.88
N ILE A 360 -15.19 13.57 -8.13
CA ILE A 360 -14.53 12.29 -8.29
C ILE A 360 -13.34 12.24 -7.33
N MET A 361 -13.24 11.18 -6.55
CA MET A 361 -12.09 10.91 -5.69
C MET A 361 -11.37 9.67 -6.16
N ILE A 362 -10.09 9.80 -6.49
CA ILE A 362 -9.19 8.69 -6.81
C ILE A 362 -8.21 8.55 -5.64
N THR A 363 -8.11 7.37 -5.07
CA THR A 363 -7.19 7.16 -3.95
C THR A 363 -6.51 5.80 -4.01
N THR A 364 -5.24 5.77 -3.61
CA THR A 364 -4.56 4.53 -3.23
C THR A 364 -4.99 4.13 -1.81
N PRO A 365 -4.59 2.97 -1.27
CA PRO A 365 -4.98 2.53 0.08
C PRO A 365 -4.78 3.55 1.20
N ILE A 366 -3.92 4.56 1.02
CA ILE A 366 -3.63 5.59 2.03
C ILE A 366 -4.86 6.42 2.44
N GLY A 367 -5.76 6.70 1.49
CA GLY A 367 -6.98 7.47 1.74
C GLY A 367 -8.23 6.61 1.93
N ALA A 368 -8.11 5.28 1.89
CA ALA A 368 -9.25 4.37 1.89
C ALA A 368 -10.20 4.51 3.11
N LEU A 369 -9.68 4.99 4.24
CA LEU A 369 -10.43 5.13 5.50
C LEU A 369 -10.82 6.57 5.82
N TYR A 370 -10.67 7.53 4.88
CA TYR A 370 -11.02 8.94 5.09
C TYR A 370 -12.55 9.16 5.18
N PRO A 371 -13.01 10.32 5.70
CA PRO A 371 -14.41 10.60 6.06
C PRO A 371 -15.28 10.91 4.83
N TYR A 372 -15.40 9.96 3.91
CA TYR A 372 -16.23 10.13 2.71
C TYR A 372 -17.70 10.28 3.05
N GLN A 373 -18.37 11.15 2.30
CA GLN A 373 -19.81 11.41 2.44
C GLN A 373 -20.44 11.50 1.06
N ASN A 374 -21.74 11.26 0.99
CA ASN A 374 -22.55 11.41 -0.22
C ASN A 374 -22.02 10.60 -1.44
N ILE A 375 -21.46 9.42 -1.19
CA ILE A 375 -20.94 8.53 -2.24
C ILE A 375 -22.09 7.83 -2.95
N GLY A 376 -22.11 7.86 -4.27
CA GLY A 376 -23.01 7.08 -5.11
C GLY A 376 -22.45 5.72 -5.44
N THR A 377 -21.18 5.70 -5.88
CA THR A 377 -20.52 4.46 -6.29
C THR A 377 -19.09 4.41 -5.75
N ILE A 378 -18.71 3.25 -5.27
CA ILE A 378 -17.35 2.87 -4.89
C ILE A 378 -16.85 1.87 -5.93
N ILE A 379 -15.70 2.13 -6.53
CA ILE A 379 -15.08 1.25 -7.52
C ILE A 379 -13.73 0.81 -7.00
N LEU A 380 -13.51 -0.50 -6.84
CA LEU A 380 -12.20 -1.08 -6.54
C LEU A 380 -11.59 -1.57 -7.85
N MET A 381 -10.62 -0.81 -8.37
CA MET A 381 -9.88 -1.15 -9.59
C MET A 381 -8.85 -2.24 -9.28
N ASP A 382 -8.71 -3.23 -10.20
CA ASP A 382 -7.80 -4.38 -10.02
C ASP A 382 -7.99 -5.05 -8.64
N GLN A 383 -9.21 -5.51 -8.38
CA GLN A 383 -9.67 -6.06 -7.11
C GLN A 383 -8.73 -7.12 -6.53
N GLU A 384 -8.08 -7.88 -7.39
CA GLU A 384 -7.13 -8.95 -7.05
C GLU A 384 -5.78 -8.43 -6.51
N SER A 385 -5.54 -7.12 -6.52
CA SER A 385 -4.26 -6.55 -6.13
C SER A 385 -3.93 -6.79 -4.66
N GLU A 386 -2.72 -7.29 -4.40
CA GLU A 386 -2.21 -7.47 -3.04
C GLU A 386 -2.03 -6.16 -2.27
N ASN A 387 -1.98 -5.02 -2.94
CA ASN A 387 -1.83 -3.71 -2.31
C ASN A 387 -3.07 -3.27 -1.51
N TYR A 388 -4.22 -3.92 -1.72
CA TYR A 388 -5.42 -3.70 -0.92
C TYR A 388 -5.36 -4.32 0.47
N ARG A 389 -4.29 -5.04 0.77
CA ARG A 389 -4.07 -5.65 2.09
C ARG A 389 -3.01 -4.89 2.86
N ASN A 390 -3.34 -4.56 4.09
CA ASN A 390 -2.37 -3.99 5.01
C ASN A 390 -1.66 -5.11 5.78
N ASP A 391 -0.36 -5.27 5.55
CA ASP A 391 0.47 -6.28 6.22
C ASP A 391 0.92 -5.87 7.63
N GLN A 392 0.77 -4.59 7.98
CA GLN A 392 1.06 -4.08 9.32
C GLN A 392 -0.21 -4.04 10.16
N SER A 393 -0.06 -4.04 11.48
CA SER A 393 -1.22 -3.91 12.37
C SER A 393 -1.82 -2.50 12.31
N PRO A 394 -3.14 -2.39 12.07
CA PRO A 394 -4.15 -3.43 11.88
C PRO A 394 -4.07 -4.08 10.49
N ARG A 395 -4.16 -5.42 10.44
CA ARG A 395 -4.03 -6.23 9.22
C ARG A 395 -5.39 -6.45 8.57
N TYR A 396 -5.87 -5.50 7.77
CA TYR A 396 -7.17 -5.54 7.10
C TYR A 396 -7.04 -5.74 5.59
N ASP A 397 -8.13 -6.15 4.97
CA ASP A 397 -8.30 -6.21 3.52
C ASP A 397 -9.34 -5.17 3.08
N LEU A 398 -9.00 -4.30 2.13
CA LEU A 398 -9.90 -3.24 1.67
C LEU A 398 -11.12 -3.77 0.93
N ASN A 399 -11.05 -4.95 0.33
CA ASN A 399 -12.24 -5.59 -0.25
C ASN A 399 -13.32 -5.80 0.83
N GLU A 400 -12.93 -6.32 2.00
CA GLU A 400 -13.85 -6.54 3.12
C GLU A 400 -14.27 -5.21 3.79
N VAL A 401 -13.35 -4.25 3.90
CA VAL A 401 -13.65 -2.90 4.40
C VAL A 401 -14.73 -2.25 3.55
N PHE A 402 -14.59 -2.26 2.24
CA PHE A 402 -15.56 -1.60 1.35
C PHE A 402 -16.86 -2.40 1.19
N LYS A 403 -16.83 -3.71 1.40
CA LYS A 403 -18.05 -4.52 1.56
C LYS A 403 -18.89 -4.08 2.78
N TYR A 404 -18.24 -3.64 3.85
CA TYR A 404 -18.90 -2.99 4.99
C TYR A 404 -19.34 -1.55 4.64
N ARG A 405 -18.43 -0.72 4.10
CA ARG A 405 -18.65 0.71 3.85
C ARG A 405 -19.75 0.99 2.81
N LYS A 406 -19.98 0.11 1.84
CA LYS A 406 -21.11 0.27 0.90
C LYS A 406 -22.46 0.40 1.61
N ASN A 407 -22.63 -0.32 2.74
CA ASN A 407 -23.88 -0.27 3.51
C ASN A 407 -23.96 1.01 4.35
N SER A 408 -22.87 1.36 5.05
CA SER A 408 -22.83 2.57 5.90
C SER A 408 -22.93 3.87 5.08
N LEU A 409 -22.34 3.88 3.88
CA LEU A 409 -22.40 5.01 2.93
C LEU A 409 -23.63 4.97 2.02
N ASN A 410 -24.42 3.90 2.04
CA ASN A 410 -25.52 3.64 1.10
C ASN A 410 -25.09 3.83 -0.35
N ALA A 411 -23.96 3.26 -0.72
CA ALA A 411 -23.34 3.34 -2.03
C ALA A 411 -23.43 2.01 -2.79
N ARG A 412 -23.29 2.06 -4.11
CA ARG A 412 -23.04 0.88 -4.96
C ARG A 412 -21.58 0.49 -4.80
N LEU A 413 -21.26 -0.81 -4.91
CA LEU A 413 -19.89 -1.32 -4.88
C LEU A 413 -19.61 -2.09 -6.17
N ILE A 414 -18.57 -1.69 -6.88
CA ILE A 414 -18.14 -2.33 -8.12
C ILE A 414 -16.71 -2.84 -7.91
N TYR A 415 -16.55 -4.15 -8.02
CA TYR A 415 -15.25 -4.80 -8.12
C TYR A 415 -14.86 -4.85 -9.59
N HIS A 416 -13.83 -4.11 -9.96
CA HIS A 416 -13.23 -4.16 -11.28
C HIS A 416 -12.06 -5.14 -11.27
N SER A 417 -12.00 -6.03 -12.25
CA SER A 417 -10.86 -6.92 -12.46
C SER A 417 -10.90 -7.55 -13.84
N TYR A 418 -9.76 -7.67 -14.48
CA TYR A 418 -9.63 -8.48 -15.70
C TYR A 418 -9.62 -9.98 -15.40
N ALA A 419 -9.24 -10.36 -14.21
CA ALA A 419 -9.27 -11.73 -13.70
C ALA A 419 -9.42 -11.71 -12.17
N PRO A 420 -10.64 -11.70 -11.66
CA PRO A 420 -10.92 -11.56 -10.24
C PRO A 420 -10.36 -12.73 -9.43
N THR A 421 -10.18 -12.51 -8.12
CA THR A 421 -9.87 -13.63 -7.23
C THR A 421 -11.04 -14.63 -7.22
N LEU A 422 -10.74 -15.92 -6.96
CA LEU A 422 -11.77 -16.95 -6.82
C LEU A 422 -12.80 -16.58 -5.75
N LYS A 423 -12.36 -15.94 -4.66
CA LYS A 423 -13.25 -15.46 -3.60
C LYS A 423 -14.22 -14.39 -4.12
N CYS A 424 -13.71 -13.37 -4.82
CA CYS A 424 -14.53 -12.31 -5.37
C CYS A 424 -15.55 -12.86 -6.39
N TYR A 425 -15.10 -13.77 -7.27
CA TYR A 425 -15.96 -14.39 -8.26
C TYR A 425 -17.04 -15.27 -7.62
N SER A 426 -16.69 -16.05 -6.57
CA SER A 426 -17.63 -16.86 -5.79
C SER A 426 -18.66 -16.02 -5.03
N ASP A 427 -18.27 -14.86 -4.52
CA ASP A 427 -19.13 -13.98 -3.73
C ASP A 427 -19.98 -13.03 -4.60
N ALA A 428 -19.66 -12.88 -5.89
CA ALA A 428 -20.32 -11.94 -6.79
C ALA A 428 -21.77 -12.32 -7.03
N LEU A 429 -22.70 -11.42 -6.64
CA LEU A 429 -24.14 -11.58 -6.91
C LEU A 429 -24.52 -11.23 -8.34
N THR A 430 -23.81 -10.26 -8.92
CA THR A 430 -24.05 -9.78 -10.29
C THR A 430 -22.71 -9.65 -11.00
N VAL A 431 -22.54 -10.39 -12.10
CA VAL A 431 -21.41 -10.22 -13.02
C VAL A 431 -21.89 -9.43 -14.22
N LEU A 432 -21.24 -8.32 -14.54
CA LEU A 432 -21.58 -7.52 -15.70
C LEU A 432 -21.22 -8.28 -16.99
N PRO A 433 -22.07 -8.25 -18.02
CA PRO A 433 -21.78 -8.92 -19.28
C PRO A 433 -20.60 -8.25 -20.01
N LYS A 434 -19.77 -9.04 -20.66
CA LYS A 434 -18.73 -8.53 -21.57
C LYS A 434 -19.35 -7.82 -22.77
N ILE A 435 -18.71 -6.74 -23.21
CA ILE A 435 -19.23 -5.91 -24.32
C ILE A 435 -18.57 -6.27 -25.66
N ALA A 436 -17.33 -6.72 -25.65
CA ALA A 436 -16.57 -7.07 -26.85
C ALA A 436 -15.74 -8.32 -26.67
N ASP A 437 -15.43 -8.99 -27.77
CA ASP A 437 -14.51 -10.12 -27.80
C ASP A 437 -13.09 -9.63 -28.15
N HIS A 438 -12.08 -10.37 -27.70
CA HIS A 438 -10.67 -10.08 -27.98
C HIS A 438 -10.23 -10.73 -29.31
N ASN A 439 -9.57 -9.94 -30.17
CA ASN A 439 -8.99 -10.41 -31.41
C ASN A 439 -7.48 -10.20 -31.39
N TYR A 440 -6.72 -11.14 -30.82
CA TYR A 440 -5.25 -11.19 -30.89
C TYR A 440 -4.79 -12.64 -30.93
N ASN A 441 -3.58 -12.88 -31.43
CA ASN A 441 -3.03 -14.22 -31.57
C ASN A 441 -2.24 -14.63 -30.31
N VAL A 442 -2.49 -15.85 -29.80
CA VAL A 442 -1.74 -16.42 -28.67
C VAL A 442 -0.94 -17.62 -29.14
N GLU A 443 0.34 -17.65 -28.82
CA GLU A 443 1.24 -18.75 -29.11
C GLU A 443 1.95 -19.23 -27.84
N VAL A 444 1.87 -20.55 -27.56
CA VAL A 444 2.53 -21.17 -26.40
C VAL A 444 3.78 -21.91 -26.85
N VAL A 445 4.93 -21.52 -26.31
CA VAL A 445 6.23 -22.10 -26.65
C VAL A 445 6.71 -23.03 -25.55
N ASN A 446 7.05 -24.28 -25.95
CA ASN A 446 7.59 -25.29 -25.04
C ASN A 446 9.09 -25.14 -24.85
N LEU A 447 9.51 -24.58 -23.71
CA LEU A 447 10.92 -24.38 -23.36
C LEU A 447 11.71 -25.69 -23.21
N LYS A 448 11.10 -26.85 -23.03
CA LYS A 448 11.79 -28.15 -23.04
C LYS A 448 12.33 -28.45 -24.43
N ASN A 449 11.54 -28.19 -25.47
CA ASN A 449 11.96 -28.40 -26.86
C ASN A 449 13.14 -27.48 -27.21
N GLU A 450 13.11 -26.23 -26.76
CA GLU A 450 14.20 -25.28 -26.94
C GLU A 450 15.53 -25.80 -26.34
N LEU A 451 15.49 -26.37 -25.14
CA LEU A 451 16.66 -26.97 -24.48
C LEU A 451 17.16 -28.20 -25.24
N VAL A 452 16.27 -29.06 -25.74
CA VAL A 452 16.68 -30.25 -26.56
C VAL A 452 17.33 -29.79 -27.84
N MET A 453 16.89 -28.70 -28.47
CA MET A 453 17.48 -28.09 -29.65
C MET A 453 18.77 -27.30 -29.36
N GLY A 454 19.23 -27.26 -28.10
CA GLY A 454 20.45 -26.58 -27.66
C GLY A 454 20.30 -25.10 -27.34
N ASN A 455 19.09 -24.53 -27.40
CA ASN A 455 18.86 -23.16 -27.00
C ASN A 455 18.91 -23.01 -25.47
N LYS A 456 19.85 -22.23 -24.95
CA LYS A 456 20.05 -21.95 -23.53
C LYS A 456 19.63 -20.53 -23.15
N SER A 457 19.27 -19.69 -24.16
CA SER A 457 18.74 -18.34 -23.93
C SER A 457 17.43 -18.40 -23.19
N PRO A 458 17.08 -17.38 -22.35
CA PRO A 458 15.74 -17.22 -21.80
C PRO A 458 14.71 -16.86 -22.87
N ILE A 459 15.17 -16.46 -24.07
CA ILE A 459 14.34 -16.12 -25.22
C ILE A 459 14.31 -17.34 -26.16
N SER A 460 13.12 -17.89 -26.41
CA SER A 460 12.95 -18.97 -27.37
C SER A 460 13.19 -18.50 -28.81
N LYS A 461 13.46 -19.42 -29.69
CA LYS A 461 13.65 -19.12 -31.13
C LYS A 461 12.43 -18.40 -31.71
N THR A 462 11.22 -18.87 -31.39
CA THR A 462 9.98 -18.26 -31.84
C THR A 462 9.87 -16.81 -31.34
N LEU A 463 10.11 -16.57 -30.06
CA LEU A 463 10.04 -15.22 -29.49
C LEU A 463 11.12 -14.31 -30.08
N HIS A 464 12.32 -14.82 -30.30
CA HIS A 464 13.43 -14.09 -30.95
C HIS A 464 13.06 -13.65 -32.39
N GLU A 465 12.47 -14.56 -33.18
CA GLU A 465 12.04 -14.27 -34.55
C GLU A 465 10.92 -13.20 -34.57
N GLU A 466 9.93 -13.27 -33.67
CA GLU A 466 8.86 -12.30 -33.60
C GLU A 466 9.34 -10.94 -33.06
N ILE A 467 10.25 -10.89 -32.09
CA ILE A 467 10.91 -9.63 -31.67
C ILE A 467 11.58 -8.98 -32.89
N ASN A 468 12.37 -9.74 -33.63
CA ASN A 468 13.08 -9.20 -34.79
C ASN A 468 12.13 -8.67 -35.87
N LYS A 469 11.07 -9.40 -36.19
CA LYS A 469 10.02 -8.96 -37.12
C LYS A 469 9.33 -7.68 -36.65
N THR A 470 9.01 -7.59 -35.35
CA THR A 470 8.33 -6.44 -34.75
C THR A 470 9.22 -5.19 -34.80
N ILE A 471 10.46 -5.31 -34.38
CA ILE A 471 11.44 -4.19 -34.42
C ILE A 471 11.69 -3.73 -35.86
N THR A 472 11.82 -4.66 -36.80
CA THR A 472 12.05 -4.31 -38.23
C THR A 472 10.86 -3.49 -38.79
N LYS A 473 9.65 -3.72 -38.31
CA LYS A 473 8.45 -2.95 -38.63
C LYS A 473 8.30 -1.67 -37.82
N LYS A 474 9.26 -1.33 -36.96
CA LYS A 474 9.22 -0.23 -35.99
C LYS A 474 8.08 -0.35 -34.96
N GLY A 475 7.66 -1.58 -34.70
CA GLY A 475 6.71 -1.90 -33.63
C GLY A 475 7.38 -2.00 -32.27
N LYS A 476 6.59 -1.99 -31.18
CA LYS A 476 7.04 -2.07 -29.80
C LYS A 476 6.83 -3.46 -29.21
N VAL A 477 7.78 -3.89 -28.39
CA VAL A 477 7.76 -5.18 -27.72
C VAL A 477 7.70 -5.00 -26.20
N LEU A 478 6.78 -5.71 -25.53
CA LEU A 478 6.71 -5.81 -24.08
C LEU A 478 7.12 -7.21 -23.63
N LEU A 479 8.20 -7.32 -22.86
CA LEU A 479 8.65 -8.56 -22.23
C LEU A 479 8.31 -8.56 -20.75
N ILE A 480 7.49 -9.52 -20.32
CA ILE A 480 7.06 -9.64 -18.93
C ILE A 480 7.87 -10.76 -18.24
N LEU A 481 8.59 -10.36 -17.17
CA LEU A 481 9.32 -11.25 -16.30
C LEU A 481 8.94 -11.00 -14.86
N ASN A 482 8.16 -11.88 -14.26
CA ASN A 482 7.76 -11.76 -12.87
C ASN A 482 8.78 -12.43 -11.95
N ASN A 483 9.61 -11.61 -11.30
CA ASN A 483 10.68 -12.07 -10.41
C ASN A 483 10.60 -11.47 -8.99
N LYS A 484 9.54 -10.70 -8.68
CA LYS A 484 9.37 -10.10 -7.35
C LYS A 484 8.57 -10.98 -6.40
N GLY A 485 9.08 -11.09 -5.16
CA GLY A 485 8.35 -11.72 -4.05
C GLY A 485 8.22 -13.23 -4.14
N TYR A 486 8.70 -13.86 -5.21
CA TYR A 486 8.70 -15.31 -5.31
C TYR A 486 9.98 -15.87 -4.70
N SER A 487 9.79 -16.66 -3.68
CA SER A 487 10.86 -17.44 -3.05
C SER A 487 11.61 -18.23 -4.11
N GLN A 488 12.92 -18.29 -4.01
CA GLN A 488 13.75 -19.13 -4.88
C GLN A 488 13.30 -20.58 -4.71
N PHE A 489 12.57 -21.10 -5.66
CA PHE A 489 12.21 -22.52 -5.69
C PHE A 489 13.02 -23.24 -6.76
N VAL A 490 13.01 -24.55 -6.69
CA VAL A 490 13.79 -25.41 -7.57
C VAL A 490 12.86 -26.05 -8.58
N LEU A 491 13.20 -25.90 -9.87
CA LEU A 491 12.45 -26.46 -10.99
C LEU A 491 13.36 -27.37 -11.83
N CYS A 492 12.86 -28.51 -12.21
CA CYS A 492 13.51 -29.38 -13.20
C CYS A 492 13.19 -28.88 -14.62
N ARG A 493 14.21 -28.42 -15.34
CA ARG A 493 14.04 -27.93 -16.72
C ARG A 493 13.69 -29.04 -17.73
N SER A 494 13.98 -30.32 -17.39
CA SER A 494 13.68 -31.47 -18.27
C SER A 494 12.20 -31.89 -18.21
N CYS A 495 11.58 -31.89 -17.03
CA CYS A 495 10.18 -32.33 -16.89
C CYS A 495 9.21 -31.27 -16.36
N GLY A 496 9.71 -30.10 -15.94
CA GLY A 496 8.88 -29.02 -15.39
C GLY A 496 8.44 -29.26 -13.93
N GLU A 497 8.98 -30.28 -13.26
CA GLU A 497 8.60 -30.60 -11.87
C GLU A 497 9.24 -29.67 -10.86
N VAL A 498 8.48 -29.30 -9.81
CA VAL A 498 8.93 -28.50 -8.67
C VAL A 498 8.91 -29.36 -7.42
N ILE A 499 9.94 -29.21 -6.57
CA ILE A 499 9.98 -29.96 -5.31
C ILE A 499 8.97 -29.39 -4.34
N LYS A 500 7.99 -30.22 -3.94
CA LYS A 500 6.90 -29.86 -3.05
C LYS A 500 7.10 -30.40 -1.64
N CYS A 501 6.47 -29.75 -0.68
CA CYS A 501 6.34 -30.19 0.71
C CYS A 501 5.40 -31.40 0.79
N SER A 502 5.80 -32.45 1.49
CA SER A 502 4.98 -33.66 1.68
C SER A 502 3.73 -33.42 2.54
N ASN A 503 3.74 -32.39 3.38
CA ASN A 503 2.63 -32.09 4.29
C ASN A 503 1.65 -31.06 3.74
N CYS A 504 2.11 -30.12 2.89
CA CYS A 504 1.33 -28.96 2.46
C CYS A 504 1.07 -28.93 0.96
N ASP A 505 1.73 -29.80 0.17
CA ASP A 505 1.73 -29.83 -1.30
C ASP A 505 2.13 -28.48 -1.98
N THR A 506 2.74 -27.56 -1.23
CA THR A 506 3.26 -26.30 -1.73
C THR A 506 4.72 -26.43 -2.15
N ALA A 507 5.17 -25.66 -3.14
CA ALA A 507 6.57 -25.60 -3.55
C ALA A 507 7.46 -25.21 -2.37
N MET A 508 8.58 -25.91 -2.18
CA MET A 508 9.53 -25.62 -1.10
C MET A 508 10.50 -24.52 -1.52
N GLN A 509 10.81 -23.62 -0.59
CA GLN A 509 11.77 -22.55 -0.77
C GLN A 509 13.19 -23.07 -0.64
N TYR A 510 14.06 -22.76 -1.59
CA TYR A 510 15.47 -23.08 -1.55
C TYR A 510 16.28 -22.03 -0.79
N GLN A 511 17.03 -22.47 0.22
CA GLN A 511 17.97 -21.64 0.98
C GLN A 511 19.40 -21.92 0.50
N LEU A 512 19.95 -20.98 -0.24
CA LEU A 512 21.24 -21.12 -0.90
C LEU A 512 22.40 -21.29 0.11
N ASP A 513 22.36 -20.54 1.23
CA ASP A 513 23.34 -20.57 2.34
C ASP A 513 23.46 -21.92 3.02
N LYS A 514 22.38 -22.72 3.04
CA LYS A 514 22.30 -24.00 3.74
C LYS A 514 22.15 -25.20 2.83
N ASN A 515 22.03 -24.98 1.52
CA ASN A 515 21.70 -26.01 0.53
C ASN A 515 20.49 -26.87 0.96
N MET A 516 19.43 -26.23 1.46
CA MET A 516 18.24 -26.88 1.99
C MET A 516 16.96 -26.30 1.36
N LEU A 517 15.97 -27.18 1.26
CA LEU A 517 14.60 -26.83 0.93
C LEU A 517 13.79 -26.68 2.23
N VAL A 518 13.03 -25.60 2.33
CA VAL A 518 12.20 -25.29 3.52
C VAL A 518 10.77 -24.98 3.10
N CYS A 519 9.81 -25.62 3.70
CA CYS A 519 8.41 -25.25 3.57
C CYS A 519 8.12 -24.01 4.42
N THR A 520 7.64 -22.94 3.81
CA THR A 520 7.28 -21.70 4.52
C THR A 520 6.03 -21.85 5.37
N SER A 521 5.16 -22.83 5.05
CA SER A 521 3.88 -23.05 5.74
C SER A 521 4.04 -23.88 7.03
N CYS A 522 4.66 -25.06 6.95
CA CYS A 522 4.77 -25.98 8.11
C CYS A 522 6.17 -26.09 8.71
N GLY A 523 7.18 -25.48 8.05
CA GLY A 523 8.56 -25.55 8.52
C GLY A 523 9.31 -26.83 8.16
N GLU A 524 8.72 -27.76 7.38
CA GLU A 524 9.39 -28.97 6.90
C GLU A 524 10.69 -28.61 6.18
N ARG A 525 11.75 -29.39 6.40
CA ARG A 525 13.07 -29.19 5.83
C ARG A 525 13.54 -30.43 5.11
N LYS A 526 14.06 -30.29 3.88
CA LYS A 526 14.68 -31.33 3.09
C LYS A 526 16.03 -30.88 2.57
N LYS A 527 17.00 -31.79 2.49
CA LYS A 527 18.25 -31.50 1.80
C LYS A 527 17.96 -31.37 0.31
N PHE A 528 18.58 -30.38 -0.34
CA PHE A 528 18.48 -30.26 -1.79
C PHE A 528 19.39 -31.28 -2.46
N GLU A 529 18.80 -32.14 -3.26
CA GLU A 529 19.50 -33.08 -4.11
C GLU A 529 19.50 -32.55 -5.53
N GLN A 530 20.68 -32.58 -6.20
CA GLN A 530 20.84 -32.07 -7.58
C GLN A 530 20.26 -33.01 -8.63
N VAL A 531 19.30 -33.84 -8.26
CA VAL A 531 18.63 -34.81 -9.13
C VAL A 531 17.12 -34.64 -8.98
N CYS A 532 16.44 -34.62 -10.10
CA CYS A 532 14.98 -34.50 -10.08
C CYS A 532 14.32 -35.78 -9.52
N PRO A 533 13.49 -35.71 -8.50
CA PRO A 533 12.86 -36.89 -7.91
C PRO A 533 11.84 -37.57 -8.84
N LYS A 534 11.36 -36.85 -9.88
CA LYS A 534 10.36 -37.38 -10.84
C LYS A 534 11.00 -38.05 -12.05
N CYS A 535 12.01 -37.43 -12.67
CA CYS A 535 12.58 -37.91 -13.93
C CYS A 535 14.07 -38.28 -13.87
N GLY A 536 14.71 -38.17 -12.69
CA GLY A 536 16.13 -38.50 -12.53
C GLY A 536 17.14 -37.53 -13.20
N SER A 537 16.67 -36.46 -13.83
CA SER A 537 17.51 -35.50 -14.54
C SER A 537 18.35 -34.66 -13.60
N SER A 538 19.60 -34.36 -13.98
CA SER A 538 20.47 -33.40 -13.29
C SER A 538 20.21 -31.94 -13.70
N PHE A 539 19.28 -31.67 -14.61
CA PHE A 539 18.88 -30.31 -15.02
C PHE A 539 17.91 -29.64 -14.07
N ILE A 540 18.00 -29.96 -12.78
CA ILE A 540 17.25 -29.31 -11.73
C ILE A 540 18.03 -28.10 -11.21
N ARG A 541 17.41 -26.91 -11.23
CA ARG A 541 18.07 -25.64 -10.88
C ARG A 541 17.11 -24.74 -10.10
N HIS A 542 17.69 -23.89 -9.26
CA HIS A 542 16.94 -22.75 -8.74
C HIS A 542 16.63 -21.78 -9.88
N MET A 543 15.41 -21.25 -9.88
CA MET A 543 14.96 -20.31 -10.90
C MET A 543 15.18 -18.89 -10.40
N GLY A 544 15.89 -18.08 -11.18
CA GLY A 544 16.19 -16.70 -10.85
C GLY A 544 16.83 -15.96 -12.02
N LEU A 545 16.04 -15.56 -13.02
CA LEU A 545 16.46 -14.60 -14.04
C LEU A 545 16.07 -13.19 -13.56
N GLY A 546 17.04 -12.28 -13.37
CA GLY A 546 16.79 -10.88 -13.06
C GLY A 546 16.45 -10.09 -14.33
N MET A 547 15.67 -9.00 -14.19
CA MET A 547 15.32 -8.10 -15.30
C MET A 547 16.56 -7.49 -15.94
N GLU A 548 17.57 -7.13 -15.14
CA GLU A 548 18.85 -6.62 -15.64
C GLU A 548 19.58 -7.65 -16.51
N LYS A 549 19.57 -8.91 -16.07
CA LYS A 549 20.17 -9.99 -16.87
C LYS A 549 19.40 -10.25 -18.16
N LEU A 550 18.06 -10.13 -18.12
CA LEU A 550 17.25 -10.21 -19.34
C LEU A 550 17.56 -9.04 -20.27
N LYS A 551 17.75 -7.83 -19.74
CA LYS A 551 18.18 -6.67 -20.53
C LYS A 551 19.50 -6.92 -21.25
N GLU A 552 20.52 -7.41 -20.53
CA GLU A 552 21.81 -7.75 -21.13
C GLU A 552 21.65 -8.77 -22.27
N VAL A 553 20.82 -9.80 -22.09
CA VAL A 553 20.54 -10.80 -23.13
C VAL A 553 19.89 -10.16 -24.35
N VAL A 554 18.87 -9.33 -24.14
CA VAL A 554 18.14 -8.64 -25.23
C VAL A 554 19.10 -7.72 -26.01
N GLU A 555 19.93 -6.92 -25.33
CA GLU A 555 20.89 -6.02 -25.96
C GLU A 555 22.00 -6.79 -26.73
N GLN A 556 22.39 -7.98 -26.27
CA GLN A 556 23.35 -8.85 -26.96
C GLN A 556 22.76 -9.54 -28.20
N GLU A 557 21.50 -10.03 -28.08
CA GLU A 557 20.84 -10.74 -29.20
C GLU A 557 20.28 -9.80 -30.27
N PHE A 558 20.01 -8.53 -29.91
CA PHE A 558 19.49 -7.50 -30.82
C PHE A 558 20.31 -6.21 -30.72
N PRO A 559 21.48 -6.14 -31.37
CA PRO A 559 22.36 -4.99 -31.28
C PRO A 559 21.71 -3.69 -31.82
N GLY A 560 21.85 -2.60 -31.06
CA GLY A 560 21.39 -1.27 -31.47
C GLY A 560 19.93 -0.95 -31.09
N ILE A 561 19.21 -1.83 -30.40
CA ILE A 561 17.87 -1.56 -29.89
C ILE A 561 17.88 -0.76 -28.60
N ARG A 562 16.81 -0.04 -28.36
CA ARG A 562 16.59 0.77 -27.15
C ARG A 562 15.73 -0.01 -26.16
N VAL A 563 16.29 -0.34 -25.00
CA VAL A 563 15.62 -1.16 -23.98
C VAL A 563 15.34 -0.35 -22.73
N SER A 564 14.09 -0.27 -22.33
CA SER A 564 13.63 0.29 -21.03
C SER A 564 13.27 -0.81 -20.05
N VAL A 565 13.59 -0.61 -18.75
CA VAL A 565 13.28 -1.57 -17.69
C VAL A 565 12.41 -0.91 -16.63
N LEU A 566 11.16 -1.37 -16.53
CA LEU A 566 10.21 -0.93 -15.51
C LEU A 566 10.29 -1.86 -14.29
N LYS A 567 10.93 -1.39 -13.24
CA LYS A 567 11.09 -2.14 -11.99
C LYS A 567 10.72 -1.28 -10.78
N ASP A 568 10.66 -1.91 -9.61
CA ASP A 568 10.49 -1.22 -8.33
C ASP A 568 11.68 -0.32 -8.05
N SER A 569 11.49 0.93 -8.31
CA SER A 569 12.44 2.00 -8.13
C SER A 569 11.72 3.20 -7.52
N SER A 570 12.44 4.28 -7.27
CA SER A 570 11.78 5.53 -6.90
C SER A 570 10.80 5.94 -8.00
N TYR A 571 9.72 6.61 -7.61
CA TYR A 571 8.71 7.10 -8.54
C TYR A 571 9.35 7.95 -9.68
N GLN A 572 10.35 8.77 -9.35
CA GLN A 572 11.07 9.61 -10.33
C GLN A 572 11.74 8.81 -11.45
N LEU A 573 12.43 7.71 -11.10
CA LEU A 573 13.07 6.84 -12.10
C LEU A 573 12.03 6.13 -12.99
N LEU A 574 10.90 5.79 -12.41
CA LEU A 574 9.79 5.17 -13.14
C LEU A 574 9.14 6.17 -14.09
N GLU A 575 8.96 7.43 -13.66
CA GLU A 575 8.45 8.54 -14.46
C GLU A 575 9.38 8.82 -15.66
N GLU A 576 10.69 8.83 -15.45
CA GLU A 576 11.67 8.99 -16.54
C GLU A 576 11.57 7.88 -17.59
N GLU A 577 11.40 6.62 -17.18
CA GLU A 577 11.23 5.50 -18.11
C GLU A 577 9.89 5.59 -18.87
N LEU A 578 8.81 6.01 -18.22
CA LEU A 578 7.51 6.22 -18.86
C LEU A 578 7.54 7.39 -19.88
N ILE A 579 8.29 8.45 -19.60
CA ILE A 579 8.51 9.55 -20.55
C ILE A 579 9.26 9.03 -21.81
N LYS A 580 10.30 8.21 -21.64
CA LYS A 580 11.00 7.57 -22.77
C LYS A 580 10.07 6.73 -23.64
N LEU A 581 9.12 6.03 -23.00
CA LEU A 581 8.09 5.26 -23.72
C LEU A 581 7.16 6.16 -24.53
N HIS A 582 6.75 7.29 -23.96
CA HIS A 582 5.89 8.27 -24.62
C HIS A 582 6.58 8.93 -25.81
N ASP A 583 7.86 9.25 -25.68
CA ASP A 583 8.66 9.95 -26.70
C ASP A 583 9.19 9.03 -27.80
N ASP A 584 8.69 7.81 -27.93
CA ASP A 584 9.14 6.79 -28.89
C ASP A 584 10.66 6.48 -28.83
N LEU A 585 11.26 6.65 -27.66
CA LEU A 585 12.67 6.38 -27.40
C LEU A 585 12.96 4.94 -26.97
N THR A 586 11.96 4.05 -27.03
CA THR A 586 12.07 2.66 -26.57
C THR A 586 11.47 1.72 -27.62
N ASP A 587 12.20 0.65 -27.92
CA ASP A 587 11.78 -0.42 -28.84
C ASP A 587 11.31 -1.66 -28.07
N VAL A 588 12.02 -2.00 -26.97
CA VAL A 588 11.70 -3.13 -26.09
C VAL A 588 11.55 -2.67 -24.65
N ILE A 589 10.43 -3.03 -24.06
CA ILE A 589 10.11 -2.77 -22.65
C ILE A 589 10.25 -4.08 -21.89
N ILE A 590 11.03 -4.09 -20.80
CA ILE A 590 11.09 -5.21 -19.85
C ILE A 590 10.39 -4.78 -18.57
N SER A 591 9.38 -5.52 -18.16
CA SER A 591 8.56 -5.17 -17.00
C SER A 591 8.20 -6.39 -16.15
N SER A 592 7.84 -6.13 -14.88
CA SER A 592 7.05 -7.11 -14.11
C SER A 592 5.56 -6.94 -14.42
N ASP A 593 4.74 -7.94 -14.06
CA ASP A 593 3.28 -7.86 -14.21
C ASP A 593 2.70 -6.58 -13.59
N VAL A 594 3.11 -6.23 -12.38
CA VAL A 594 2.58 -5.06 -11.66
C VAL A 594 2.82 -3.76 -12.43
N PHE A 595 4.02 -3.55 -12.98
CA PHE A 595 4.33 -2.32 -13.71
C PHE A 595 3.83 -2.34 -15.15
N SER A 596 3.65 -3.51 -15.76
CA SER A 596 3.05 -3.61 -17.09
C SER A 596 1.63 -3.04 -17.12
N ARG A 597 0.87 -3.20 -16.04
CA ARG A 597 -0.49 -2.65 -15.88
C ARG A 597 -0.55 -1.12 -16.00
N SER A 598 0.55 -0.44 -15.68
CA SER A 598 0.65 1.03 -15.74
C SER A 598 1.08 1.56 -17.12
N ILE A 599 1.45 0.68 -18.06
CA ILE A 599 1.78 1.04 -19.44
C ILE A 599 0.49 1.29 -20.19
N ILE A 600 0.24 2.54 -20.53
CA ILE A 600 -0.96 2.95 -21.26
C ILE A 600 -0.58 3.14 -22.71
N ASN A 601 -0.18 2.11 -23.39
CA ASN A 601 0.15 2.26 -24.79
C ASN A 601 -0.52 1.14 -25.61
N ASN A 602 -1.55 1.52 -26.39
CA ASN A 602 -2.15 0.64 -27.37
C ASN A 602 -1.19 0.35 -28.56
N ASP A 603 0.06 0.79 -28.48
CA ASP A 603 1.07 0.67 -29.52
C ASP A 603 2.02 -0.52 -29.28
N ILE A 604 1.66 -1.46 -28.42
CA ILE A 604 2.42 -2.72 -28.22
C ILE A 604 1.99 -3.72 -29.27
N ASP A 605 2.92 -4.16 -30.11
CA ASP A 605 2.64 -5.13 -31.18
C ASP A 605 2.91 -6.57 -30.77
N LEU A 606 3.85 -6.76 -29.82
CA LEU A 606 4.24 -8.08 -29.32
C LEU A 606 4.36 -8.06 -27.80
N VAL A 607 3.68 -8.98 -27.14
CA VAL A 607 3.90 -9.27 -25.72
C VAL A 607 4.55 -10.64 -25.56
N GLY A 608 5.67 -10.71 -24.84
CA GLY A 608 6.37 -11.96 -24.54
C GLY A 608 6.41 -12.23 -23.04
N ILE A 609 5.82 -13.33 -22.59
CA ILE A 609 5.96 -13.81 -21.21
C ILE A 609 7.15 -14.77 -21.16
N ILE A 610 8.22 -14.35 -20.49
CA ILE A 610 9.53 -15.04 -20.53
C ILE A 610 9.46 -16.43 -19.87
N ASN A 611 8.72 -16.57 -18.78
CA ASN A 611 8.50 -17.87 -18.16
C ASN A 611 7.31 -17.80 -17.19
N ILE A 612 6.17 -18.33 -17.61
CA ILE A 612 4.95 -18.35 -16.77
C ILE A 612 5.08 -19.32 -15.58
N ASP A 613 5.96 -20.35 -15.67
CA ASP A 613 6.14 -21.31 -14.57
C ASP A 613 6.67 -20.65 -13.30
N LEU A 614 7.34 -19.49 -13.40
CA LEU A 614 7.75 -18.69 -12.22
C LEU A 614 6.55 -18.25 -11.37
N VAL A 615 5.39 -18.09 -11.98
CA VAL A 615 4.15 -17.71 -11.32
C VAL A 615 3.29 -18.94 -10.99
N THR A 616 3.02 -19.81 -11.96
CA THR A 616 2.14 -20.97 -11.75
C THR A 616 2.67 -21.95 -10.70
N LYS A 617 4.00 -22.05 -10.56
CA LYS A 617 4.67 -22.96 -9.61
C LYS A 617 5.20 -22.26 -8.35
N ALA A 618 4.88 -20.98 -8.18
CA ALA A 618 5.26 -20.25 -6.96
C ALA A 618 4.68 -20.91 -5.70
N PRO A 619 5.39 -20.85 -4.54
CA PRO A 619 4.93 -21.46 -3.29
C PRO A 619 3.78 -20.65 -2.65
N SER A 620 2.67 -20.56 -3.34
CA SER A 620 1.46 -19.89 -2.91
C SER A 620 0.23 -20.64 -3.42
N HIS A 621 -0.80 -20.73 -2.61
CA HIS A 621 -2.07 -21.33 -3.02
C HIS A 621 -2.83 -20.44 -4.02
N HIS A 622 -2.45 -19.17 -4.15
CA HIS A 622 -2.96 -18.22 -5.17
C HIS A 622 -2.13 -18.21 -6.46
N SER A 623 -1.15 -19.09 -6.61
CA SER A 623 -0.21 -19.04 -7.75
C SER A 623 -0.90 -19.11 -9.12
N LYS A 624 -1.92 -19.96 -9.26
CA LYS A 624 -2.68 -20.09 -10.50
C LYS A 624 -3.59 -18.88 -10.77
N GLU A 625 -4.25 -18.33 -9.76
CA GLU A 625 -5.01 -17.07 -9.90
C GLU A 625 -4.11 -15.94 -10.39
N LYS A 626 -2.94 -15.77 -9.74
CA LYS A 626 -1.95 -14.77 -10.12
C LYS A 626 -1.45 -14.96 -11.55
N ALA A 627 -1.25 -16.20 -11.95
CA ALA A 627 -0.83 -16.51 -13.32
C ALA A 627 -1.95 -16.17 -14.34
N TYR A 628 -3.21 -16.52 -14.04
CA TYR A 628 -4.34 -16.16 -14.88
C TYR A 628 -4.51 -14.63 -14.98
N SER A 629 -4.43 -13.93 -13.85
CA SER A 629 -4.46 -12.46 -13.81
C SER A 629 -3.32 -11.85 -14.64
N MET A 630 -2.09 -12.35 -14.49
CA MET A 630 -0.93 -11.90 -15.28
C MET A 630 -1.13 -12.09 -16.78
N LEU A 631 -1.68 -13.24 -17.21
CA LEU A 631 -2.00 -13.52 -18.62
C LEU A 631 -3.04 -12.54 -19.15
N LYS A 632 -4.10 -12.27 -18.38
CA LYS A 632 -5.14 -11.30 -18.75
C LYS A 632 -4.60 -9.88 -18.84
N HIS A 633 -3.84 -9.42 -17.86
CA HIS A 633 -3.22 -8.09 -17.91
C HIS A 633 -2.25 -7.96 -19.10
N ALA A 634 -1.44 -8.99 -19.36
CA ALA A 634 -0.57 -9.02 -20.52
C ALA A 634 -1.35 -8.88 -21.85
N SER A 635 -2.49 -9.53 -21.95
CA SER A 635 -3.32 -9.48 -23.16
C SER A 635 -4.03 -8.15 -23.37
N MET A 636 -4.22 -7.33 -22.34
CA MET A 636 -4.88 -6.02 -22.45
C MET A 636 -4.10 -4.98 -23.27
N HIS A 637 -2.82 -5.25 -23.53
CA HIS A 637 -2.01 -4.41 -24.44
C HIS A 637 -2.29 -4.69 -25.91
N LEU A 638 -3.07 -5.74 -26.24
CA LEU A 638 -3.28 -6.25 -27.60
C LEU A 638 -4.75 -6.07 -27.99
N ASN A 639 -4.99 -5.46 -29.15
CA ASN A 639 -6.35 -5.11 -29.61
C ASN A 639 -6.61 -5.49 -31.07
N SER A 640 -5.70 -6.20 -31.75
CA SER A 640 -5.86 -6.58 -33.16
C SER A 640 -5.28 -7.94 -33.47
N GLU A 641 -5.79 -8.59 -34.52
CA GLU A 641 -5.32 -9.89 -35.01
C GLU A 641 -3.85 -9.89 -35.46
N ASN A 642 -3.28 -8.74 -35.77
CA ASN A 642 -1.88 -8.61 -36.14
C ASN A 642 -0.93 -8.59 -34.94
N GLN A 643 -1.45 -8.43 -33.74
CA GLN A 643 -0.69 -8.40 -32.51
C GLN A 643 -0.61 -9.80 -31.89
N LYS A 644 0.48 -10.07 -31.17
CA LYS A 644 0.74 -11.41 -30.64
C LYS A 644 1.08 -11.41 -29.16
N LEU A 645 0.58 -12.45 -28.46
CA LEU A 645 1.03 -12.84 -27.13
C LEU A 645 1.79 -14.17 -27.22
N ILE A 646 3.08 -14.17 -26.86
CA ILE A 646 3.90 -15.38 -26.79
C ILE A 646 4.12 -15.75 -25.34
N ILE A 647 3.73 -16.97 -24.98
CA ILE A 647 3.83 -17.49 -23.60
C ILE A 647 4.86 -18.61 -23.60
N GLN A 648 5.99 -18.42 -22.93
CA GLN A 648 7.03 -19.42 -22.76
C GLN A 648 6.81 -20.22 -21.47
N THR A 649 6.86 -21.56 -21.57
CA THR A 649 6.64 -22.46 -20.42
C THR A 649 7.37 -23.80 -20.60
N TYR A 650 7.74 -24.42 -19.47
CA TYR A 650 8.16 -25.82 -19.43
C TYR A 650 6.98 -26.80 -19.38
N ASN A 651 5.75 -26.32 -19.22
CA ASN A 651 4.55 -27.16 -19.09
C ASN A 651 3.39 -26.63 -19.97
N PRO A 652 3.46 -26.78 -21.30
CA PRO A 652 2.45 -26.25 -22.23
C PRO A 652 1.04 -26.85 -22.05
N GLU A 653 0.95 -28.04 -21.44
CA GLU A 653 -0.32 -28.74 -21.18
C GLU A 653 -1.00 -28.28 -19.87
N GLU A 654 -0.50 -27.22 -19.22
CA GLU A 654 -1.13 -26.70 -18.00
C GLU A 654 -2.56 -26.19 -18.32
N SER A 655 -3.57 -26.67 -17.59
CA SER A 655 -4.98 -26.36 -17.85
C SER A 655 -5.29 -24.86 -17.85
N ILE A 656 -4.58 -24.08 -17.05
CA ILE A 656 -4.73 -22.62 -17.01
C ILE A 656 -4.49 -21.95 -18.36
N LEU A 657 -3.49 -22.44 -19.14
CA LEU A 657 -3.20 -21.90 -20.48
C LEU A 657 -4.35 -22.18 -21.44
N LYS A 658 -4.92 -23.39 -21.39
CA LYS A 658 -6.06 -23.75 -22.20
C LYS A 658 -7.27 -22.87 -21.89
N HIS A 659 -7.61 -22.70 -20.60
CA HIS A 659 -8.73 -21.87 -20.20
C HIS A 659 -8.53 -20.39 -20.55
N PHE A 660 -7.27 -19.91 -20.45
CA PHE A 660 -6.94 -18.54 -20.85
C PHE A 660 -7.12 -18.32 -22.37
N ILE A 661 -6.59 -19.23 -23.20
CA ILE A 661 -6.67 -19.14 -24.69
C ILE A 661 -8.12 -19.18 -25.16
N LEU A 662 -8.96 -19.99 -24.52
CA LEU A 662 -10.39 -20.13 -24.85
C LEU A 662 -11.26 -19.07 -24.17
N ASP A 663 -10.70 -18.15 -23.38
CA ASP A 663 -11.41 -17.16 -22.56
C ASP A 663 -12.47 -17.76 -21.62
N GLU A 664 -12.19 -18.93 -21.06
CA GLU A 664 -13.09 -19.73 -20.23
C GLU A 664 -12.79 -19.56 -18.74
N TYR A 665 -12.93 -18.34 -18.19
CA TYR A 665 -12.67 -18.11 -16.76
C TYR A 665 -13.53 -18.99 -15.85
N ASP A 666 -14.79 -19.22 -16.21
CA ASP A 666 -15.72 -20.07 -15.44
C ASP A 666 -15.19 -21.51 -15.26
N LYS A 667 -14.62 -22.09 -16.33
CA LYS A 667 -14.06 -23.43 -16.27
C LYS A 667 -12.77 -23.48 -15.43
N PHE A 668 -11.91 -22.45 -15.57
CA PHE A 668 -10.74 -22.29 -14.71
C PHE A 668 -11.16 -22.21 -13.24
N PHE A 669 -12.16 -21.38 -12.92
CA PHE A 669 -12.72 -21.22 -11.58
C PHE A 669 -13.18 -22.56 -11.00
N LEU A 670 -14.00 -23.31 -11.73
CA LEU A 670 -14.54 -24.59 -11.27
C LEU A 670 -13.47 -25.66 -11.06
N GLU A 671 -12.45 -25.71 -11.91
CA GLU A 671 -11.33 -26.65 -11.79
C GLU A 671 -10.48 -26.32 -10.55
N GLU A 672 -10.15 -25.04 -10.37
CA GLU A 672 -9.33 -24.60 -9.26
C GLU A 672 -10.09 -24.74 -7.92
N LEU A 673 -11.40 -24.47 -7.89
CA LEU A 673 -12.25 -24.63 -6.72
C LEU A 673 -12.26 -26.08 -6.21
N LYS A 674 -12.35 -27.07 -7.10
CA LYS A 674 -12.25 -28.50 -6.75
C LYS A 674 -10.90 -28.83 -6.10
N SER A 675 -9.82 -28.30 -6.67
CA SER A 675 -8.46 -28.45 -6.10
C SER A 675 -8.36 -27.89 -4.69
N ARG A 676 -8.96 -26.72 -4.45
CA ARG A 676 -8.93 -26.03 -3.16
C ARG A 676 -9.79 -26.68 -2.10
N GLU A 677 -10.89 -27.30 -2.50
CA GLU A 677 -11.73 -28.10 -1.60
C GLU A 677 -10.93 -29.23 -0.96
N LEU A 678 -10.21 -30.01 -1.77
CA LEU A 678 -9.35 -31.09 -1.32
C LEU A 678 -8.26 -30.65 -0.34
N LEU A 679 -7.69 -29.46 -0.54
CA LEU A 679 -6.60 -28.90 0.24
C LEU A 679 -7.09 -28.02 1.40
N LYS A 680 -8.39 -27.84 1.57
CA LYS A 680 -9.03 -26.94 2.55
C LYS A 680 -8.46 -25.53 2.45
N LEU A 681 -8.64 -24.91 1.28
CA LEU A 681 -8.17 -23.56 0.95
C LEU A 681 -9.34 -22.61 0.67
N ASP A 682 -9.05 -21.29 0.66
CA ASP A 682 -10.03 -20.27 0.27
C ASP A 682 -10.47 -20.44 -1.20
N PRO A 683 -11.71 -20.07 -1.56
CA PRO A 683 -12.72 -19.42 -0.74
C PRO A 683 -13.54 -20.34 0.16
N LEU A 684 -13.39 -21.66 0.05
CA LEU A 684 -14.21 -22.65 0.78
C LEU A 684 -13.84 -22.74 2.26
N TYR A 685 -12.59 -22.47 2.60
CA TYR A 685 -12.08 -22.38 3.96
C TYR A 685 -11.42 -21.02 4.17
N GLU A 686 -11.74 -20.35 5.26
CA GLU A 686 -10.98 -19.18 5.69
C GLU A 686 -9.62 -19.62 6.22
N ILE A 687 -8.58 -18.87 5.84
CA ILE A 687 -7.21 -19.11 6.27
C ILE A 687 -6.75 -17.92 7.08
N ASN A 688 -6.38 -18.16 8.32
CA ASN A 688 -5.87 -17.12 9.22
C ASN A 688 -4.48 -17.48 9.73
N ARG A 689 -3.67 -16.49 10.11
CA ARG A 689 -2.41 -16.70 10.84
C ARG A 689 -2.50 -16.09 12.23
N ILE A 690 -1.90 -16.77 13.19
CA ILE A 690 -1.73 -16.27 14.56
C ILE A 690 -0.24 -16.20 14.81
N PHE A 691 0.26 -15.00 15.11
CA PHE A 691 1.65 -14.76 15.47
C PHE A 691 1.78 -14.62 16.99
N VAL A 692 2.73 -15.34 17.56
CA VAL A 692 3.06 -15.30 18.99
C VAL A 692 4.46 -14.70 19.15
N LYS A 693 4.56 -13.50 19.73
CA LYS A 693 5.80 -12.76 20.00
C LYS A 693 6.05 -12.74 21.51
N ALA A 694 7.13 -13.37 21.96
CA ALA A 694 7.58 -13.45 23.35
C ALA A 694 9.05 -13.90 23.39
N GLU A 695 9.57 -14.28 24.55
CA GLU A 695 10.83 -15.01 24.64
C GLU A 695 10.74 -16.36 23.93
N TYR A 696 11.84 -16.84 23.36
CA TYR A 696 11.86 -17.97 22.41
C TYR A 696 11.13 -19.23 22.92
N LYS A 697 11.39 -19.66 24.16
CA LYS A 697 10.73 -20.85 24.74
C LYS A 697 9.24 -20.60 25.01
N GLU A 698 8.88 -19.39 25.44
CA GLU A 698 7.50 -19.03 25.75
C GLU A 698 6.64 -18.92 24.49
N MET A 699 7.21 -18.50 23.36
CA MET A 699 6.49 -18.47 22.06
C MET A 699 5.91 -19.82 21.68
N TYR A 700 6.73 -20.90 21.75
CA TYR A 700 6.29 -22.24 21.40
C TYR A 700 5.28 -22.81 22.39
N LYS A 701 5.49 -22.56 23.69
CA LYS A 701 4.57 -22.99 24.76
C LYS A 701 3.20 -22.35 24.57
N THR A 702 3.16 -21.04 24.39
CA THR A 702 1.92 -20.27 24.16
C THR A 702 1.23 -20.70 22.87
N ALA A 703 1.97 -20.86 21.76
CA ALA A 703 1.40 -21.33 20.51
C ALA A 703 0.72 -22.70 20.65
N ASN A 704 1.33 -23.65 21.40
CA ASN A 704 0.73 -24.94 21.66
C ASN A 704 -0.52 -24.84 22.55
N ILE A 705 -0.55 -23.93 23.53
CA ILE A 705 -1.74 -23.67 24.36
C ILE A 705 -2.87 -23.13 23.47
N ILE A 706 -2.60 -22.14 22.62
CA ILE A 706 -3.57 -21.59 21.67
C ILE A 706 -4.09 -22.67 20.72
N ARG A 707 -3.21 -23.50 20.16
CA ARG A 707 -3.59 -24.62 19.29
C ARG A 707 -4.55 -25.60 19.99
N LYS A 708 -4.27 -26.00 21.23
CA LYS A 708 -5.15 -26.87 22.03
C LYS A 708 -6.49 -26.17 22.29
N HIS A 709 -6.48 -24.88 22.66
CA HIS A 709 -7.70 -24.11 22.90
C HIS A 709 -8.60 -24.06 21.67
N LEU A 710 -8.02 -23.80 20.49
CA LEU A 710 -8.76 -23.79 19.23
C LEU A 710 -9.45 -25.13 18.94
N TYR A 711 -8.74 -26.26 19.09
CA TYR A 711 -9.33 -27.58 18.87
C TYR A 711 -10.41 -27.94 19.91
N ASN A 712 -10.26 -27.49 21.16
CA ASN A 712 -11.24 -27.74 22.21
C ASN A 712 -12.52 -26.94 22.03
N THR A 713 -12.39 -25.69 21.51
CA THR A 713 -13.51 -24.77 21.34
C THR A 713 -14.25 -25.02 20.03
N ILE A 714 -13.48 -25.28 18.93
CA ILE A 714 -14.02 -25.52 17.59
C ILE A 714 -13.89 -26.99 17.27
N LYS A 715 -14.97 -27.73 17.40
CA LYS A 715 -14.97 -29.21 17.28
C LYS A 715 -14.87 -29.72 15.84
N TYR A 716 -15.33 -28.95 14.85
CA TYR A 716 -15.47 -29.40 13.45
C TYR A 716 -14.89 -28.39 12.47
N ASN A 717 -14.45 -28.88 11.31
CA ASN A 717 -13.98 -28.09 10.18
C ASN A 717 -12.87 -27.07 10.52
N ILE A 718 -11.95 -27.48 11.39
CA ILE A 718 -10.73 -26.72 11.71
C ILE A 718 -9.48 -27.57 11.50
N GLN A 719 -8.44 -26.96 10.97
CA GLN A 719 -7.09 -27.50 10.88
C GLN A 719 -6.10 -26.43 11.33
N VAL A 720 -5.23 -26.75 12.27
CA VAL A 720 -4.19 -25.84 12.77
C VAL A 720 -2.82 -26.41 12.46
N LEU A 721 -2.09 -25.76 11.56
CA LEU A 721 -0.71 -26.11 11.19
C LEU A 721 0.29 -25.32 12.05
N GLY A 722 1.44 -25.87 12.28
CA GLY A 722 2.46 -25.32 13.16
C GLY A 722 2.38 -25.87 14.59
N PRO A 723 3.11 -25.31 15.56
CA PRO A 723 3.84 -24.02 15.54
C PRO A 723 5.13 -24.06 14.70
N ALA A 724 5.34 -23.01 13.88
CA ALA A 724 6.53 -22.85 13.05
C ALA A 724 7.17 -21.47 13.31
N TYR A 725 8.52 -21.40 13.32
CA TYR A 725 9.21 -20.12 13.50
C TYR A 725 9.27 -19.34 12.19
N ASN A 726 8.70 -18.14 12.20
CA ASN A 726 8.76 -17.18 11.10
C ASN A 726 9.95 -16.24 11.30
N LYS A 727 10.96 -16.32 10.41
CA LYS A 727 12.18 -15.52 10.51
C LYS A 727 11.95 -14.03 10.23
N THR A 728 11.07 -13.73 9.29
CA THR A 728 10.76 -12.35 8.88
C THR A 728 10.07 -11.59 10.01
N GLU A 729 9.08 -12.20 10.62
CA GLU A 729 8.33 -11.59 11.73
C GLU A 729 9.00 -11.82 13.10
N ARG A 730 10.05 -12.65 13.17
CA ARG A 730 10.76 -13.02 14.39
C ARG A 730 9.82 -13.54 15.48
N CYS A 731 8.91 -14.43 15.11
CA CYS A 731 7.88 -14.96 15.99
C CYS A 731 7.56 -16.43 15.65
N VAL A 732 6.76 -17.07 16.49
CA VAL A 732 6.16 -18.37 16.18
C VAL A 732 4.78 -18.13 15.55
N GLN A 733 4.47 -18.84 14.47
CA GLN A 733 3.18 -18.77 13.79
C GLN A 733 2.40 -20.06 13.83
N LEU A 734 1.08 -19.91 13.89
CA LEU A 734 0.09 -20.94 13.60
C LEU A 734 -0.70 -20.54 12.37
N ILE A 735 -1.03 -21.50 11.50
CA ILE A 735 -1.95 -21.30 10.37
C ILE A 735 -3.23 -22.05 10.71
N VAL A 736 -4.35 -21.34 10.69
CA VAL A 736 -5.67 -21.85 11.03
C VAL A 736 -6.53 -21.87 9.77
N LYS A 737 -6.96 -23.04 9.32
CA LYS A 737 -7.93 -23.22 8.24
C LYS A 737 -9.26 -23.61 8.86
N HIS A 738 -10.34 -22.93 8.54
CA HIS A 738 -11.64 -23.15 9.18
C HIS A 738 -12.82 -22.71 8.30
N GLN A 739 -14.02 -23.17 8.69
CA GLN A 739 -15.31 -22.72 8.14
C GLN A 739 -16.21 -22.14 9.24
N ASN A 740 -15.63 -21.78 10.40
CA ASN A 740 -16.39 -21.31 11.54
C ASN A 740 -16.63 -19.79 11.47
N LYS A 741 -17.89 -19.37 11.28
CA LYS A 741 -18.29 -17.96 11.23
C LYS A 741 -18.09 -17.19 12.54
N LYS A 742 -17.97 -17.89 13.68
CA LYS A 742 -17.76 -17.30 15.01
C LYS A 742 -16.30 -17.38 15.49
N ILE A 743 -15.34 -17.58 14.58
CA ILE A 743 -13.92 -17.69 14.94
C ILE A 743 -13.41 -16.43 15.66
N ASN A 744 -13.95 -15.26 15.33
CA ASN A 744 -13.56 -13.99 15.94
C ASN A 744 -13.88 -13.96 17.44
N ASP A 745 -14.94 -14.61 17.90
CA ASP A 745 -15.26 -14.71 19.32
C ASP A 745 -14.16 -15.47 20.08
N VAL A 746 -13.65 -16.55 19.48
CA VAL A 746 -12.55 -17.33 20.03
C VAL A 746 -11.24 -16.53 20.01
N TYR A 747 -10.96 -15.82 18.92
CA TYR A 747 -9.79 -14.98 18.83
C TYR A 747 -9.82 -13.82 19.83
N ASN A 748 -10.99 -13.20 20.03
CA ASN A 748 -11.19 -12.17 21.05
C ASN A 748 -10.98 -12.70 22.48
N GLN A 749 -11.43 -13.93 22.78
CA GLN A 749 -11.14 -14.58 24.06
C GLN A 749 -9.63 -14.77 24.25
N ILE A 750 -8.93 -15.28 23.24
CA ILE A 750 -7.47 -15.44 23.28
C ILE A 750 -6.80 -14.06 23.45
N TYR A 751 -7.22 -13.04 22.69
CA TYR A 751 -6.66 -11.68 22.80
C TYR A 751 -6.78 -11.13 24.21
N LYS A 752 -7.96 -11.23 24.84
CA LYS A 752 -8.22 -10.75 26.21
C LYS A 752 -7.36 -11.49 27.24
N LEU A 753 -7.12 -12.80 27.10
CA LEU A 753 -6.26 -13.57 28.00
C LEU A 753 -4.79 -13.07 28.02
N TYR A 754 -4.29 -12.56 26.90
CA TYR A 754 -2.90 -12.11 26.77
C TYR A 754 -2.76 -10.58 26.75
N GLN A 755 -3.87 -9.84 26.86
CA GLN A 755 -3.90 -8.38 26.73
C GLN A 755 -2.93 -7.66 27.68
N ASN A 756 -2.79 -8.14 28.91
CA ASN A 756 -1.93 -7.57 29.96
C ASN A 756 -0.63 -8.38 30.16
N SER A 757 -0.30 -9.30 29.26
CA SER A 757 0.89 -10.16 29.38
C SER A 757 2.07 -9.56 28.59
N LYS A 758 3.28 -10.09 28.85
CA LYS A 758 4.47 -9.79 28.03
C LYS A 758 4.43 -10.50 26.67
N THR A 759 3.51 -11.44 26.47
CA THR A 759 3.34 -12.17 25.23
C THR A 759 2.35 -11.43 24.34
N MET A 760 2.79 -11.03 23.17
CA MET A 760 1.93 -10.37 22.19
C MET A 760 1.36 -11.41 21.21
N ILE A 761 0.04 -11.40 21.07
CA ILE A 761 -0.68 -12.20 20.07
C ILE A 761 -1.17 -11.26 18.96
N ILE A 762 -0.87 -11.60 17.71
CA ILE A 762 -1.31 -10.85 16.54
C ILE A 762 -2.10 -11.80 15.64
N PHE A 763 -3.29 -11.40 15.27
CA PHE A 763 -4.14 -12.11 14.33
C PHE A 763 -4.00 -11.51 12.93
N ASP A 764 -3.82 -12.36 11.94
CA ASP A 764 -3.82 -12.01 10.53
C ASP A 764 -4.89 -12.85 9.82
N LYS A 765 -6.05 -12.24 9.63
CA LYS A 765 -7.21 -12.90 9.01
C LYS A 765 -7.07 -13.04 7.50
N TYR A 766 -6.24 -12.23 6.89
CA TYR A 766 -6.12 -12.13 5.45
C TYR A 766 -4.67 -12.38 4.99
N PRO A 767 -4.06 -13.55 5.24
CA PRO A 767 -2.66 -13.80 4.91
C PRO A 767 -2.44 -13.85 3.39
N ARG A 768 -1.45 -13.13 2.85
CA ARG A 768 -1.08 -13.15 1.42
C ARG A 768 -0.54 -14.50 0.96
N SER A 769 0.02 -15.27 1.87
CA SER A 769 0.55 -16.61 1.61
C SER A 769 0.42 -17.46 2.88
N ILE A 770 0.35 -18.74 2.71
CA ILE A 770 0.30 -19.69 3.82
C ILE A 770 1.72 -20.05 4.25
#